data_dec018955637b7ac7971d730690b650f
#
_entry.id   dec018955637b7ac7971d730690b650f
#
_cell.length_a   1.000
_cell.length_b   1.000
_cell.length_c   1.000
_cell.angle_alpha   90.00
_cell.angle_beta   90.00
_cell.angle_gamma   90.00
#
_symmetry.space_group_name_H-M   'P 1'
#
loop_
_entity.id
_entity.type
_entity.pdbx_description
1 polymer ?
#
loop_
_entity_poly.entity_id
_entity_poly.type
_entity_poly.pdbx_seq_one_letter_code
_entity_poly.pdbx_strand_id
1 'polypeptide(L)'
;VIINEEDCGSLRGLECRALKNGDETIASLYERILGRVSVHDVINPTTGEILVAAGEEITESKAKAIEESPIEMVEIRSVLTCESKKGVCKKCYGRNLATARMVQMGEAVGVIAAQAIGEPGTQLTLRTFHAGGVAGNAAANATITAKNDAKIEFDELRVVPFVDDEDKECQMVVSRLAEIRFVDPTTGIVMLTDNVPYGSSLYFKSGDTVKKGDLICKWDPFNAVIVSEYAGILRLHDVIEGVTYKAETDDATGLTERIIIDSRDKTKLPTVDIVKVGAKKGAEGQYAASDILGTYNLPVGGHLEQILLDGAEIKTGMTLVKIPRSVGGAGDITGGLPRVTELFEARNPSNPAVVSEIDGEITMGKVKRGNREIIVTSKTGEQRKYLVSLSKQILVQEHDAVRAGTPLSDGIITPADILSIMGPTAVQEYIVNEVQDVYRLQGVKINDKHFEIIVRQMMRKVRIDDPGDTTFLEQELIDKLDFAEENDRIWGKKVVTDPGDSENCYKGQILSVRKLRDENSSLKRRDLKLVQVRDAVQATATQILQGITRAALGTKSFMSAASFQETTKVLNEAALRGKSDNLEGMKENVICGHLIPAGTGLRQWQKIIVGSQEEHERMEANKKNVLDFSKQEAEATQE
;
A
#
# COMPACT_ATOMS: atom_id res chain seq x y z
N VAL A 1 20.17 0.59 -10.09
CA VAL A 1 19.19 -0.33 -10.72
C VAL A 1 19.31 -0.19 -12.23
N ILE A 2 19.51 -1.32 -12.91
CA ILE A 2 19.76 -1.44 -14.36
C ILE A 2 18.83 -2.54 -14.89
N ILE A 3 18.44 -2.48 -16.16
CA ILE A 3 17.74 -3.58 -16.82
C ILE A 3 18.76 -4.68 -17.15
N ASN A 4 18.67 -5.82 -16.47
CA ASN A 4 19.68 -6.87 -16.57
C ASN A 4 19.18 -8.21 -17.14
N GLU A 5 17.90 -8.45 -17.12
CA GLU A 5 17.26 -9.69 -17.58
C GLU A 5 16.08 -9.39 -18.50
N GLU A 6 15.78 -10.29 -19.42
CA GLU A 6 14.60 -10.13 -20.26
C GLU A 6 13.31 -10.41 -19.51
N ASP A 7 13.28 -11.48 -18.74
CA ASP A 7 12.12 -11.90 -17.94
C ASP A 7 12.56 -12.60 -16.65
N CYS A 8 12.03 -12.16 -15.51
CA CYS A 8 12.29 -12.79 -14.21
C CYS A 8 11.36 -13.98 -13.91
N GLY A 9 10.36 -14.24 -14.76
CA GLY A 9 9.40 -15.33 -14.56
C GLY A 9 8.40 -15.14 -13.42
N SER A 10 8.34 -13.95 -12.80
CA SER A 10 7.38 -13.70 -11.72
C SER A 10 5.95 -13.74 -12.22
N LEU A 11 5.10 -14.48 -11.50
CA LEU A 11 3.65 -14.55 -11.73
C LEU A 11 2.88 -13.59 -10.81
N ARG A 12 3.58 -12.84 -9.97
CA ARG A 12 2.97 -11.83 -9.10
C ARG A 12 2.88 -10.52 -9.83
N GLY A 13 1.68 -9.98 -9.91
CA GLY A 13 1.40 -8.67 -10.46
C GLY A 13 1.08 -7.63 -9.39
N LEU A 14 0.80 -6.44 -9.87
CA LEU A 14 0.19 -5.35 -9.12
C LEU A 14 -1.20 -5.13 -9.70
N GLU A 15 -2.21 -5.15 -8.85
CA GLU A 15 -3.57 -4.81 -9.23
C GLU A 15 -3.67 -3.30 -9.49
N CYS A 16 -3.95 -2.93 -10.73
CA CYS A 16 -4.15 -1.54 -11.11
C CYS A 16 -5.62 -1.26 -11.32
N ARG A 17 -6.11 -0.27 -10.58
CA ARG A 17 -7.46 0.33 -10.72
C ARG A 17 -7.32 1.81 -11.05
N ALA A 18 -8.38 2.42 -11.59
CA ALA A 18 -8.44 3.87 -11.67
C ALA A 18 -8.36 4.47 -10.26
N LEU A 19 -7.51 5.48 -10.08
CA LEU A 19 -7.42 6.18 -8.81
C LEU A 19 -8.52 7.24 -8.78
N LYS A 20 -9.46 7.05 -7.87
CA LYS A 20 -10.61 7.96 -7.68
C LYS A 20 -10.52 8.58 -6.28
N ASN A 21 -10.86 9.84 -6.16
CA ASN A 21 -11.08 10.52 -4.89
C ASN A 21 -12.55 10.97 -4.86
N GLY A 22 -13.40 10.19 -4.21
CA GLY A 22 -14.85 10.31 -4.39
C GLY A 22 -15.23 9.99 -5.84
N ASP A 23 -15.82 10.94 -6.53
CA ASP A 23 -16.28 10.81 -7.92
C ASP A 23 -15.24 11.31 -8.95
N GLU A 24 -14.23 12.06 -8.51
CA GLU A 24 -13.19 12.58 -9.40
C GLU A 24 -12.13 11.51 -9.68
N THR A 25 -11.95 11.18 -10.95
CA THR A 25 -10.88 10.30 -11.39
C THR A 25 -9.57 11.07 -11.44
N ILE A 26 -8.72 10.87 -10.43
CA ILE A 26 -7.39 11.50 -10.34
C ILE A 26 -6.46 10.94 -11.40
N ALA A 27 -6.48 9.63 -11.62
CA ALA A 27 -5.73 8.95 -12.68
C ALA A 27 -6.61 7.86 -13.29
N SER A 28 -6.79 7.92 -14.62
CA SER A 28 -7.56 6.90 -15.33
C SER A 28 -6.82 5.57 -15.35
N LEU A 29 -7.56 4.48 -15.54
CA LEU A 29 -6.97 3.16 -15.70
C LEU A 29 -6.02 3.15 -16.91
N TYR A 30 -6.39 3.85 -18.00
CA TYR A 30 -5.56 4.03 -19.18
C TYR A 30 -4.16 4.58 -18.85
N GLU A 31 -4.08 5.68 -18.10
CA GLU A 31 -2.79 6.30 -17.73
C GLU A 31 -1.91 5.37 -16.90
N ARG A 32 -2.49 4.56 -16.02
CA ARG A 32 -1.76 3.67 -15.14
C ARG A 32 -1.23 2.40 -15.80
N ILE A 33 -1.98 1.85 -16.78
CA ILE A 33 -1.61 0.59 -17.45
C ILE A 33 -0.81 0.79 -18.74
N LEU A 34 -0.80 1.99 -19.30
CA LEU A 34 -0.12 2.28 -20.57
C LEU A 34 1.38 1.94 -20.53
N GLY A 35 1.83 1.11 -21.49
CA GLY A 35 3.22 0.68 -21.61
C GLY A 35 3.68 -0.27 -20.50
N ARG A 36 2.76 -0.88 -19.76
CA ARG A 36 3.00 -1.98 -18.83
C ARG A 36 2.79 -3.31 -19.53
N VAL A 37 3.20 -4.39 -18.89
CA VAL A 37 3.01 -5.76 -19.38
C VAL A 37 1.97 -6.45 -18.51
N SER A 38 1.00 -7.12 -19.13
CA SER A 38 -0.04 -7.88 -18.41
C SER A 38 0.57 -9.15 -17.79
N VAL A 39 0.09 -9.54 -16.60
CA VAL A 39 0.44 -10.81 -15.95
C VAL A 39 -0.40 -11.95 -16.54
N HIS A 40 -1.70 -11.73 -16.63
CA HIS A 40 -2.71 -12.68 -17.13
C HIS A 40 -3.38 -12.14 -18.38
N ASP A 41 -4.10 -13.03 -19.08
CA ASP A 41 -4.92 -12.60 -20.21
C ASP A 41 -6.02 -11.64 -19.72
N VAL A 42 -6.10 -10.47 -20.33
CA VAL A 42 -7.15 -9.49 -20.06
C VAL A 42 -8.31 -9.78 -21.00
N ILE A 43 -9.39 -10.30 -20.43
CA ILE A 43 -10.57 -10.75 -21.18
C ILE A 43 -11.70 -9.74 -20.94
N ASN A 44 -12.36 -9.33 -22.03
CA ASN A 44 -13.56 -8.51 -21.91
C ASN A 44 -14.71 -9.39 -21.37
N PRO A 45 -15.28 -9.06 -20.20
CA PRO A 45 -16.32 -9.89 -19.57
C PRO A 45 -17.62 -9.96 -20.38
N THR A 46 -17.90 -8.97 -21.25
CA THR A 46 -19.11 -8.93 -22.07
C THR A 46 -18.98 -9.68 -23.38
N THR A 47 -17.83 -9.60 -24.06
CA THR A 47 -17.61 -10.23 -25.38
C THR A 47 -16.86 -11.54 -25.30
N GLY A 48 -16.14 -11.81 -24.22
CA GLY A 48 -15.25 -12.96 -24.08
C GLY A 48 -13.96 -12.87 -24.91
N GLU A 49 -13.71 -11.74 -25.57
CA GLU A 49 -12.52 -11.53 -26.38
C GLU A 49 -11.30 -11.22 -25.50
N ILE A 50 -10.14 -11.78 -25.86
CA ILE A 50 -8.87 -11.46 -25.22
C ILE A 50 -8.36 -10.13 -25.80
N LEU A 51 -8.38 -9.07 -24.99
CA LEU A 51 -7.88 -7.74 -25.37
C LEU A 51 -6.34 -7.68 -25.33
N VAL A 52 -5.74 -8.33 -24.32
CA VAL A 52 -4.29 -8.42 -24.16
C VAL A 52 -3.92 -9.81 -23.68
N ALA A 53 -2.96 -10.45 -24.34
CA ALA A 53 -2.46 -11.75 -23.92
C ALA A 53 -1.46 -11.61 -22.74
N ALA A 54 -1.33 -12.67 -21.94
CA ALA A 54 -0.38 -12.74 -20.84
C ALA A 54 1.06 -12.49 -21.32
N GLY A 55 1.78 -11.61 -20.62
CA GLY A 55 3.17 -11.25 -20.96
C GLY A 55 3.32 -10.32 -22.17
N GLU A 56 2.23 -9.77 -22.71
CA GLU A 56 2.24 -8.79 -23.79
C GLU A 56 2.20 -7.34 -23.27
N GLU A 57 2.80 -6.42 -24.02
CA GLU A 57 2.77 -4.98 -23.72
C GLU A 57 1.38 -4.40 -24.01
N ILE A 58 0.87 -3.60 -23.09
CA ILE A 58 -0.36 -2.84 -23.23
C ILE A 58 -0.05 -1.56 -24.02
N THR A 59 -0.38 -1.56 -25.31
CA THR A 59 -0.23 -0.41 -26.21
C THR A 59 -1.40 0.56 -26.05
N GLU A 60 -1.29 1.76 -26.67
CA GLU A 60 -2.32 2.80 -26.61
C GLU A 60 -3.71 2.29 -27.06
N SER A 61 -3.75 1.53 -28.16
CA SER A 61 -5.00 0.98 -28.68
C SER A 61 -5.63 -0.02 -27.75
N LYS A 62 -4.82 -0.88 -27.15
CA LYS A 62 -5.27 -1.90 -26.18
C LYS A 62 -5.71 -1.27 -24.86
N ALA A 63 -4.95 -0.28 -24.35
CA ALA A 63 -5.30 0.44 -23.14
C ALA A 63 -6.64 1.18 -23.28
N LYS A 64 -6.89 1.79 -24.46
CA LYS A 64 -8.16 2.44 -24.76
C LYS A 64 -9.31 1.46 -24.83
N ALA A 65 -9.11 0.30 -25.47
CA ALA A 65 -10.11 -0.77 -25.51
C ALA A 65 -10.45 -1.32 -24.11
N ILE A 66 -9.46 -1.37 -23.20
CA ILE A 66 -9.69 -1.75 -21.79
C ILE A 66 -10.52 -0.69 -21.08
N GLU A 67 -10.21 0.60 -21.26
CA GLU A 67 -10.94 1.70 -20.61
C GLU A 67 -12.40 1.82 -21.11
N GLU A 68 -12.65 1.52 -22.39
CA GLU A 68 -13.99 1.47 -22.98
C GLU A 68 -14.78 0.22 -22.56
N SER A 69 -14.11 -0.81 -22.07
CA SER A 69 -14.74 -2.05 -21.54
C SER A 69 -15.13 -1.88 -20.06
N PRO A 70 -16.00 -2.73 -19.51
CA PRO A 70 -16.38 -2.70 -18.10
C PRO A 70 -15.30 -3.25 -17.15
N ILE A 71 -14.04 -3.31 -17.58
CA ILE A 71 -12.91 -3.79 -16.76
C ILE A 71 -12.45 -2.67 -15.84
N GLU A 72 -12.49 -2.90 -14.54
CA GLU A 72 -12.05 -1.94 -13.52
C GLU A 72 -10.66 -2.18 -13.02
N MET A 73 -10.20 -3.42 -13.07
CA MET A 73 -8.94 -3.86 -12.52
C MET A 73 -8.16 -4.68 -13.54
N VAL A 74 -6.89 -4.36 -13.68
CA VAL A 74 -5.94 -5.12 -14.52
C VAL A 74 -4.72 -5.45 -13.67
N GLU A 75 -4.33 -6.72 -13.66
CA GLU A 75 -3.11 -7.16 -13.01
C GLU A 75 -1.93 -6.98 -13.98
N ILE A 76 -1.04 -6.06 -13.63
CA ILE A 76 0.13 -5.72 -14.44
C ILE A 76 1.42 -6.15 -13.78
N ARG A 77 2.45 -6.39 -14.57
CA ARG A 77 3.81 -6.57 -14.07
C ARG A 77 4.36 -5.22 -13.60
N SER A 78 4.90 -5.22 -12.39
CA SER A 78 5.48 -4.02 -11.76
C SER A 78 6.93 -4.26 -11.38
N VAL A 79 7.67 -3.16 -11.26
CA VAL A 79 9.02 -3.17 -10.69
C VAL A 79 9.01 -3.65 -9.23
N LEU A 80 7.93 -3.37 -8.48
CA LEU A 80 7.78 -3.76 -7.08
C LEU A 80 7.79 -5.28 -6.87
N THR A 81 7.16 -6.02 -7.78
CA THR A 81 7.01 -7.48 -7.74
C THR A 81 8.12 -8.23 -8.49
N CYS A 82 9.08 -7.50 -9.08
CA CYS A 82 10.16 -8.11 -9.86
C CYS A 82 11.10 -8.94 -9.00
N GLU A 83 11.31 -10.21 -9.35
CA GLU A 83 12.17 -11.18 -8.64
C GLU A 83 13.60 -11.25 -9.19
N SER A 84 13.99 -10.37 -10.12
CA SER A 84 15.35 -10.30 -10.62
C SER A 84 16.36 -10.06 -9.50
N LYS A 85 17.42 -10.86 -9.45
CA LYS A 85 18.49 -10.78 -8.42
C LYS A 85 19.28 -9.48 -8.50
N LYS A 86 19.56 -9.03 -9.71
CA LYS A 86 20.34 -7.81 -10.00
C LYS A 86 19.54 -6.90 -10.92
N GLY A 87 19.16 -5.73 -10.41
CA GLY A 87 18.41 -4.79 -11.20
C GLY A 87 16.93 -5.13 -11.35
N VAL A 88 16.38 -4.94 -12.53
CA VAL A 88 14.98 -5.18 -12.89
C VAL A 88 14.93 -5.86 -14.25
N CYS A 89 13.97 -6.73 -14.51
CA CYS A 89 13.78 -7.33 -15.81
C CYS A 89 13.03 -6.41 -16.79
N LYS A 90 13.23 -6.63 -18.07
CA LYS A 90 12.63 -5.86 -19.17
C LYS A 90 11.10 -5.85 -19.12
N LYS A 91 10.47 -7.00 -18.88
CA LYS A 91 9.02 -7.13 -18.83
C LYS A 91 8.39 -6.41 -17.61
N CYS A 92 9.00 -6.48 -16.43
CA CYS A 92 8.49 -5.79 -15.23
C CYS A 92 8.62 -4.27 -15.33
N TYR A 93 9.64 -3.77 -16.01
CA TYR A 93 9.77 -2.34 -16.28
C TYR A 93 8.84 -1.90 -17.41
N GLY A 94 8.75 -2.71 -18.48
CA GLY A 94 7.92 -2.44 -19.64
C GLY A 94 8.52 -1.37 -20.56
N ARG A 95 7.71 -0.43 -21.01
CA ARG A 95 8.03 0.58 -22.02
C ARG A 95 9.01 1.64 -21.51
N ASN A 96 9.99 2.02 -22.32
CA ASN A 96 10.80 3.21 -22.10
C ASN A 96 10.00 4.45 -22.53
N LEU A 97 9.84 5.40 -21.61
CA LEU A 97 9.00 6.59 -21.80
C LEU A 97 9.55 7.56 -22.84
N ALA A 98 10.87 7.57 -23.05
CA ALA A 98 11.51 8.46 -24.03
C ALA A 98 11.36 7.97 -25.47
N THR A 99 11.49 6.64 -25.68
CA THR A 99 11.48 6.04 -27.03
C THR A 99 10.14 5.44 -27.41
N ALA A 100 9.20 5.37 -26.48
CA ALA A 100 7.90 4.72 -26.64
C ALA A 100 7.98 3.26 -27.11
N ARG A 101 9.07 2.55 -26.81
CA ARG A 101 9.31 1.14 -27.12
C ARG A 101 9.69 0.39 -25.84
N MET A 102 9.60 -0.94 -25.88
CA MET A 102 10.11 -1.76 -24.78
C MET A 102 11.55 -1.41 -24.44
N VAL A 103 11.83 -1.30 -23.14
CA VAL A 103 13.14 -0.92 -22.62
C VAL A 103 14.25 -1.86 -23.12
N GLN A 104 15.43 -1.32 -23.39
CA GLN A 104 16.59 -2.09 -23.81
C GLN A 104 17.37 -2.61 -22.59
N MET A 105 18.11 -3.70 -22.81
CA MET A 105 19.04 -4.22 -21.80
C MET A 105 20.15 -3.19 -21.54
N GLY A 106 20.51 -3.04 -20.26
CA GLY A 106 21.55 -2.11 -19.84
C GLY A 106 21.09 -0.67 -19.59
N GLU A 107 19.81 -0.36 -19.73
CA GLU A 107 19.25 0.95 -19.38
C GLU A 107 19.40 1.21 -17.88
N ALA A 108 19.95 2.38 -17.51
CA ALA A 108 20.18 2.76 -16.10
C ALA A 108 18.92 3.42 -15.50
N VAL A 109 17.86 2.63 -15.32
CA VAL A 109 16.53 3.11 -14.88
C VAL A 109 16.52 3.74 -13.49
N GLY A 110 17.44 3.34 -12.60
CA GLY A 110 17.56 3.94 -11.27
C GLY A 110 18.02 5.39 -11.31
N VAL A 111 18.94 5.74 -12.21
CA VAL A 111 19.41 7.14 -12.40
C VAL A 111 18.30 7.97 -13.03
N ILE A 112 17.62 7.42 -14.05
CA ILE A 112 16.47 8.08 -14.69
C ILE A 112 15.38 8.39 -13.66
N ALA A 113 15.05 7.42 -12.80
CA ALA A 113 14.07 7.62 -11.74
C ALA A 113 14.48 8.74 -10.76
N ALA A 114 15.72 8.72 -10.29
CA ALA A 114 16.22 9.73 -9.36
C ALA A 114 16.21 11.15 -9.98
N GLN A 115 16.58 11.26 -11.26
CA GLN A 115 16.55 12.53 -11.98
C GLN A 115 15.13 13.03 -12.21
N ALA A 116 14.20 12.16 -12.62
CA ALA A 116 12.79 12.50 -12.83
C ALA A 116 12.08 12.98 -11.56
N ILE A 117 12.44 12.42 -10.40
CA ILE A 117 11.89 12.81 -9.09
C ILE A 117 12.58 14.08 -8.57
N GLY A 118 13.89 14.22 -8.80
CA GLY A 118 14.69 15.32 -8.28
C GLY A 118 14.55 16.64 -9.07
N GLU A 119 14.30 16.57 -10.38
CA GLU A 119 14.17 17.74 -11.23
C GLU A 119 13.09 18.72 -10.75
N PRO A 120 11.84 18.32 -10.48
CA PRO A 120 10.80 19.24 -10.00
C PRO A 120 10.95 19.63 -8.52
N GLY A 121 11.92 19.06 -7.79
CA GLY A 121 12.13 19.33 -6.37
C GLY A 121 12.36 20.82 -6.05
N THR A 122 13.09 21.54 -6.90
CA THR A 122 13.34 22.98 -6.74
C THR A 122 12.04 23.79 -6.90
N GLN A 123 11.14 23.37 -7.80
CA GLN A 123 9.86 24.03 -8.01
C GLN A 123 8.89 23.77 -6.84
N LEU A 124 8.94 22.58 -6.25
CA LEU A 124 8.16 22.23 -5.05
C LEU A 124 8.48 23.14 -3.85
N THR A 125 9.74 23.51 -3.63
CA THR A 125 10.13 24.41 -2.53
C THR A 125 9.62 25.85 -2.71
N LEU A 126 9.52 26.33 -3.94
CA LEU A 126 9.06 27.69 -4.25
C LEU A 126 7.53 27.83 -4.15
N ARG A 127 6.76 26.76 -4.28
CA ARG A 127 5.28 26.81 -4.34
C ARG A 127 4.57 26.49 -3.04
N THR A 128 5.24 26.06 -1.99
CA THR A 128 4.62 25.77 -0.68
C THR A 128 3.99 27.01 -0.03
N PHE A 129 4.38 28.22 -0.44
CA PHE A 129 3.81 29.48 0.08
C PHE A 129 2.52 29.93 -0.62
N HIS A 130 2.07 29.27 -1.69
CA HIS A 130 0.91 29.67 -2.48
C HIS A 130 -0.05 28.51 -2.76
N ALA A 131 -0.27 27.64 -1.80
CA ALA A 131 -1.33 26.62 -1.88
C ALA A 131 -2.75 27.21 -1.70
N GLY A 132 -3.03 28.28 -2.42
CA GLY A 132 -4.31 28.99 -2.41
C GLY A 132 -4.85 29.23 -3.81
N GLY A 133 -4.96 28.19 -4.64
CA GLY A 133 -5.42 28.48 -5.96
C GLY A 133 -5.55 27.33 -6.96
N VAL A 134 -6.18 26.27 -6.58
CA VAL A 134 -7.03 25.51 -7.51
C VAL A 134 -8.26 25.09 -6.71
N ALA A 135 -9.23 25.99 -6.59
CA ALA A 135 -10.60 25.56 -6.51
C ALA A 135 -10.87 24.82 -7.82
N GLY A 136 -10.48 23.56 -7.87
CA GLY A 136 -10.91 22.65 -8.92
C GLY A 136 -12.43 22.72 -8.94
N ASN A 137 -13.02 22.82 -10.10
CA ASN A 137 -14.44 22.69 -10.33
C ASN A 137 -14.90 21.30 -9.80
N ALA A 138 -15.01 21.16 -8.51
CA ALA A 138 -15.70 20.06 -7.85
C ALA A 138 -17.21 20.33 -7.88
N ALA A 139 -17.73 20.62 -9.05
CA ALA A 139 -19.11 20.27 -9.38
C ALA A 139 -19.08 18.79 -9.82
N ALA A 140 -18.42 17.96 -9.03
CA ALA A 140 -18.46 16.53 -9.20
C ALA A 140 -19.90 16.07 -8.98
N ASN A 141 -20.40 15.27 -9.89
CA ASN A 141 -21.69 14.62 -9.76
C ASN A 141 -21.68 13.77 -8.49
N ALA A 142 -22.31 14.27 -7.43
CA ALA A 142 -22.42 13.58 -6.15
C ALA A 142 -23.45 12.44 -6.24
N THR A 143 -23.36 11.64 -7.30
CA THR A 143 -24.35 10.62 -7.65
C THR A 143 -23.68 9.39 -8.26
N ILE A 144 -24.09 8.21 -7.85
CA ILE A 144 -23.76 6.97 -8.57
C ILE A 144 -24.92 6.65 -9.52
N THR A 145 -24.60 6.51 -10.81
CA THR A 145 -25.55 6.12 -11.86
C THR A 145 -25.14 4.78 -12.46
N ALA A 146 -26.14 3.97 -12.84
CA ALA A 146 -25.90 2.72 -13.52
C ALA A 146 -25.25 2.93 -14.90
N LYS A 147 -24.07 2.38 -15.14
CA LYS A 147 -23.39 2.44 -16.44
C LYS A 147 -23.96 1.44 -17.45
N ASN A 148 -24.46 0.32 -16.96
CA ASN A 148 -25.04 -0.77 -17.73
C ASN A 148 -26.31 -1.29 -17.05
N ASP A 149 -27.09 -2.07 -17.78
CA ASP A 149 -28.22 -2.79 -17.20
C ASP A 149 -27.68 -3.90 -16.28
N ALA A 150 -28.06 -3.85 -15.01
CA ALA A 150 -27.53 -4.76 -13.99
C ALA A 150 -28.53 -5.02 -12.88
N LYS A 151 -28.32 -6.09 -12.14
CA LYS A 151 -28.94 -6.36 -10.85
C LYS A 151 -28.04 -5.81 -9.75
N ILE A 152 -28.60 -5.10 -8.79
CA ILE A 152 -27.85 -4.51 -7.67
C ILE A 152 -27.81 -5.50 -6.50
N GLU A 153 -26.62 -5.69 -5.94
CA GLU A 153 -26.40 -6.37 -4.67
C GLU A 153 -25.55 -5.48 -3.77
N PHE A 154 -25.93 -5.41 -2.49
CA PHE A 154 -25.18 -4.62 -1.51
C PHE A 154 -24.48 -5.55 -0.52
N ASP A 155 -23.26 -5.19 -0.15
CA ASP A 155 -22.50 -5.84 0.91
C ASP A 155 -22.29 -4.87 2.09
N GLU A 156 -22.35 -5.40 3.32
CA GLU A 156 -22.19 -4.67 4.59
C GLU A 156 -23.05 -3.40 4.70
N LEU A 157 -24.22 -3.36 4.03
CA LEU A 157 -25.12 -2.21 4.02
C LEU A 157 -25.99 -2.16 5.29
N ARG A 158 -25.93 -1.01 6.01
CA ARG A 158 -26.90 -0.64 7.04
C ARG A 158 -27.59 0.64 6.59
N VAL A 159 -28.92 0.64 6.60
CA VAL A 159 -29.74 1.76 6.13
C VAL A 159 -30.84 2.09 7.12
N VAL A 160 -31.24 3.35 7.10
CA VAL A 160 -32.36 3.88 7.90
C VAL A 160 -33.37 4.53 6.93
N PRO A 161 -34.67 4.30 7.11
CA PRO A 161 -35.68 4.94 6.27
C PRO A 161 -35.62 6.46 6.44
N PHE A 162 -35.60 7.15 5.31
CA PHE A 162 -35.52 8.62 5.22
C PHE A 162 -36.41 9.13 4.08
N VAL A 163 -36.84 10.35 4.18
CA VAL A 163 -37.59 11.08 3.12
C VAL A 163 -36.70 12.22 2.67
N ASP A 164 -36.37 12.25 1.40
CA ASP A 164 -35.50 13.27 0.80
C ASP A 164 -36.26 14.63 0.72
N ASP A 165 -35.53 15.70 0.47
CA ASP A 165 -36.07 17.05 0.29
C ASP A 165 -37.10 17.15 -0.86
N GLU A 166 -37.11 16.16 -1.76
CA GLU A 166 -38.07 16.02 -2.86
C GLU A 166 -39.33 15.19 -2.50
N ASP A 167 -39.57 14.88 -1.22
CA ASP A 167 -40.62 14.00 -0.71
C ASP A 167 -40.62 12.58 -1.29
N LYS A 168 -39.45 12.10 -1.73
CA LYS A 168 -39.25 10.71 -2.16
C LYS A 168 -38.82 9.83 -0.98
N GLU A 169 -39.49 8.71 -0.83
CA GLU A 169 -39.04 7.69 0.12
C GLU A 169 -37.72 7.11 -0.36
N CYS A 170 -36.65 7.28 0.42
CA CYS A 170 -35.33 6.74 0.17
C CYS A 170 -34.77 6.10 1.46
N GLN A 171 -33.61 5.51 1.34
CA GLN A 171 -32.89 4.91 2.47
C GLN A 171 -31.58 5.67 2.68
N MET A 172 -31.36 6.17 3.91
CA MET A 172 -30.11 6.82 4.28
C MET A 172 -29.08 5.77 4.69
N VAL A 173 -27.88 5.80 4.09
CA VAL A 173 -26.80 4.87 4.40
C VAL A 173 -26.08 5.30 5.68
N VAL A 174 -26.05 4.42 6.67
CA VAL A 174 -25.36 4.63 7.96
C VAL A 174 -24.15 3.71 8.13
N SER A 175 -23.83 2.91 7.14
CA SER A 175 -22.63 2.09 7.08
C SER A 175 -21.47 2.83 6.42
N ARG A 176 -20.24 2.66 6.94
CA ARG A 176 -19.03 3.25 6.34
C ARG A 176 -18.33 2.32 5.34
N LEU A 177 -18.68 1.04 5.37
CA LEU A 177 -18.07 -0.01 4.54
C LEU A 177 -19.04 -0.57 3.50
N ALA A 178 -20.14 0.15 3.20
CA ALA A 178 -21.12 -0.30 2.23
C ALA A 178 -20.53 -0.34 0.82
N GLU A 179 -20.64 -1.50 0.17
CA GLU A 179 -20.26 -1.71 -1.22
C GLU A 179 -21.50 -2.05 -2.06
N ILE A 180 -21.60 -1.47 -3.24
CA ILE A 180 -22.61 -1.83 -4.24
C ILE A 180 -21.94 -2.67 -5.32
N ARG A 181 -22.54 -3.80 -5.65
CA ARG A 181 -22.12 -4.69 -6.74
C ARG A 181 -23.17 -4.70 -7.82
N PHE A 182 -22.73 -4.45 -9.04
CA PHE A 182 -23.53 -4.55 -10.24
C PHE A 182 -23.33 -5.93 -10.85
N VAL A 183 -24.33 -6.75 -10.80
CA VAL A 183 -24.30 -8.15 -11.29
C VAL A 183 -25.06 -8.23 -12.59
N ASP A 184 -24.49 -8.86 -13.61
CA ASP A 184 -25.17 -9.14 -14.86
C ASP A 184 -26.34 -10.10 -14.61
N PRO A 185 -27.59 -9.74 -14.96
CA PRO A 185 -28.74 -10.58 -14.72
C PRO A 185 -28.72 -11.91 -15.51
N THR A 186 -27.91 -12.00 -16.56
CA THR A 186 -27.83 -13.18 -17.42
C THR A 186 -26.72 -14.15 -17.02
N THR A 187 -25.53 -13.62 -16.70
CA THR A 187 -24.34 -14.44 -16.40
C THR A 187 -24.08 -14.60 -14.92
N GLY A 188 -24.65 -13.72 -14.06
CA GLY A 188 -24.38 -13.70 -12.62
C GLY A 188 -22.97 -13.21 -12.27
N ILE A 189 -22.25 -12.63 -13.22
CA ILE A 189 -20.89 -12.09 -13.01
C ILE A 189 -21.00 -10.66 -12.47
N VAL A 190 -20.18 -10.34 -11.47
CA VAL A 190 -20.05 -8.95 -10.97
C VAL A 190 -19.30 -8.13 -12.02
N MET A 191 -19.98 -7.14 -12.60
CA MET A 191 -19.42 -6.25 -13.61
C MET A 191 -18.70 -5.04 -13.02
N LEU A 192 -19.22 -4.51 -11.93
CA LEU A 192 -18.75 -3.27 -11.32
C LEU A 192 -18.95 -3.36 -9.81
N THR A 193 -18.01 -2.83 -9.03
CA THR A 193 -18.15 -2.66 -7.59
C THR A 193 -17.78 -1.21 -7.24
N ASP A 194 -18.68 -0.49 -6.60
CA ASP A 194 -18.43 0.87 -6.12
C ASP A 194 -18.72 0.98 -4.62
N ASN A 195 -18.03 1.89 -3.92
CA ASN A 195 -18.27 2.15 -2.52
C ASN A 195 -19.42 3.16 -2.38
N VAL A 196 -20.35 2.88 -1.46
CA VAL A 196 -21.46 3.79 -1.14
C VAL A 196 -21.05 4.65 0.06
N PRO A 197 -20.92 5.98 -0.11
CA PRO A 197 -20.51 6.86 0.98
C PRO A 197 -21.51 6.88 2.13
N TYR A 198 -21.01 7.01 3.36
CA TYR A 198 -21.84 7.27 4.53
C TYR A 198 -22.65 8.57 4.36
N GLY A 199 -23.93 8.54 4.74
CA GLY A 199 -24.82 9.70 4.63
C GLY A 199 -25.37 9.90 3.22
N SER A 200 -25.25 8.91 2.32
CA SER A 200 -25.88 8.97 0.99
C SER A 200 -27.32 8.49 1.02
N SER A 201 -28.17 9.13 0.20
CA SER A 201 -29.56 8.73 -0.05
C SER A 201 -29.60 7.66 -1.12
N LEU A 202 -30.13 6.48 -0.80
CA LEU A 202 -30.22 5.31 -1.67
C LEU A 202 -31.66 5.13 -2.16
N TYR A 203 -31.85 4.99 -3.48
CA TYR A 203 -33.19 4.91 -4.10
C TYR A 203 -33.61 3.48 -4.47
N PHE A 204 -32.68 2.52 -4.49
CA PHE A 204 -32.92 1.11 -4.84
C PHE A 204 -32.60 0.18 -3.69
N LYS A 205 -33.21 -1.01 -3.71
CA LYS A 205 -32.98 -2.06 -2.72
C LYS A 205 -32.12 -3.19 -3.30
N SER A 206 -31.50 -3.99 -2.42
CA SER A 206 -30.76 -5.17 -2.85
C SER A 206 -31.68 -6.14 -3.61
N GLY A 207 -31.24 -6.53 -4.80
CA GLY A 207 -32.00 -7.41 -5.68
C GLY A 207 -32.77 -6.73 -6.80
N ASP A 208 -32.87 -5.39 -6.78
CA ASP A 208 -33.54 -4.62 -7.84
C ASP A 208 -32.71 -4.63 -9.13
N THR A 209 -33.41 -4.58 -10.27
CA THR A 209 -32.77 -4.43 -11.58
C THR A 209 -32.80 -2.98 -12.01
N VAL A 210 -31.65 -2.45 -12.41
CA VAL A 210 -31.46 -1.08 -12.87
C VAL A 210 -31.11 -1.05 -14.34
N LYS A 211 -31.52 0.02 -15.00
CA LYS A 211 -31.18 0.32 -16.38
C LYS A 211 -30.04 1.33 -16.46
N LYS A 212 -29.33 1.32 -17.56
CA LYS A 212 -28.31 2.31 -17.84
C LYS A 212 -28.84 3.73 -17.69
N GLY A 213 -28.22 4.53 -16.81
CA GLY A 213 -28.57 5.92 -16.52
C GLY A 213 -29.45 6.11 -15.30
N ASP A 214 -29.93 5.05 -14.63
CA ASP A 214 -30.71 5.18 -13.41
C ASP A 214 -29.83 5.72 -12.26
N LEU A 215 -30.37 6.67 -11.50
CA LEU A 215 -29.74 7.25 -10.31
C LEU A 215 -29.90 6.29 -9.13
N ILE A 216 -28.80 5.76 -8.62
CA ILE A 216 -28.81 4.77 -7.55
C ILE A 216 -28.65 5.40 -6.19
N CYS A 217 -27.63 6.25 -6.02
CA CYS A 217 -27.44 6.99 -4.80
C CYS A 217 -26.97 8.43 -5.06
N LYS A 218 -27.25 9.32 -4.09
CA LYS A 218 -26.87 10.72 -4.09
C LYS A 218 -26.31 11.11 -2.72
N TRP A 219 -25.27 11.92 -2.68
CA TRP A 219 -24.69 12.45 -1.43
C TRP A 219 -24.28 13.92 -1.58
N ASP A 220 -23.93 14.56 -0.45
CA ASP A 220 -23.34 15.90 -0.45
C ASP A 220 -21.82 15.82 -0.66
N PRO A 221 -21.28 16.33 -1.77
CA PRO A 221 -19.84 16.28 -2.03
C PRO A 221 -19.05 17.27 -1.16
N PHE A 222 -19.70 18.36 -0.70
CA PHE A 222 -19.03 19.45 0.02
C PHE A 222 -18.95 19.20 1.52
N ASN A 223 -19.91 18.45 2.06
CA ASN A 223 -19.98 18.19 3.50
C ASN A 223 -19.96 16.69 3.79
N ALA A 224 -19.20 16.30 4.81
CA ALA A 224 -19.42 15.02 5.47
C ALA A 224 -20.53 15.23 6.50
N VAL A 225 -21.47 14.29 6.59
CA VAL A 225 -22.61 14.41 7.49
C VAL A 225 -22.51 13.42 8.64
N ILE A 226 -23.04 13.74 9.82
CA ILE A 226 -23.36 12.79 10.88
C ILE A 226 -24.87 12.70 10.95
N VAL A 227 -25.41 11.49 10.78
CA VAL A 227 -26.83 11.22 10.65
C VAL A 227 -27.32 10.47 11.89
N SER A 228 -28.56 10.74 12.32
CA SER A 228 -29.19 10.02 13.40
C SER A 228 -29.68 8.63 12.96
N GLU A 229 -29.23 7.59 13.65
CA GLU A 229 -29.73 6.22 13.44
C GLU A 229 -31.08 5.98 14.15
N TYR A 230 -31.39 6.77 15.19
CA TYR A 230 -32.53 6.56 16.05
C TYR A 230 -33.45 7.77 16.07
N ALA A 231 -34.75 7.53 16.24
CA ALA A 231 -35.72 8.58 16.54
C ALA A 231 -35.83 8.78 18.06
N GLY A 232 -35.84 10.03 18.49
CA GLY A 232 -35.92 10.34 19.92
C GLY A 232 -35.83 11.83 20.23
N ILE A 233 -35.54 12.13 21.49
CA ILE A 233 -35.34 13.50 21.96
C ILE A 233 -33.85 13.78 22.03
N LEU A 234 -33.42 14.86 21.39
CA LEU A 234 -32.04 15.33 21.37
C LEU A 234 -31.63 15.90 22.74
N ARG A 235 -30.44 15.56 23.17
CA ARG A 235 -29.77 16.17 24.32
C ARG A 235 -28.34 16.55 23.98
N LEU A 236 -27.98 17.79 24.31
CA LEU A 236 -26.64 18.32 24.11
C LEU A 236 -25.84 18.21 25.40
N HIS A 237 -24.69 17.53 25.34
CA HIS A 237 -23.73 17.46 26.44
C HIS A 237 -22.49 18.26 26.11
N ASP A 238 -22.01 19.06 27.10
CA ASP A 238 -20.80 19.88 26.99
C ASP A 238 -20.79 20.87 25.80
N VAL A 239 -21.95 21.21 25.26
CA VAL A 239 -22.09 22.19 24.19
C VAL A 239 -22.34 23.56 24.82
N ILE A 240 -21.27 24.34 25.05
CA ILE A 240 -21.26 25.62 25.76
C ILE A 240 -20.76 26.70 24.83
N GLU A 241 -21.54 27.79 24.68
CA GLU A 241 -21.19 28.92 23.85
C GLU A 241 -19.89 29.62 24.32
N GLY A 242 -19.01 29.94 23.37
CA GLY A 242 -17.71 30.55 23.63
C GLY A 242 -16.65 29.59 24.20
N VAL A 243 -16.99 28.35 24.54
CA VAL A 243 -16.05 27.33 25.04
C VAL A 243 -15.90 26.16 24.07
N THR A 244 -17.01 25.55 23.68
CA THR A 244 -17.03 24.37 22.79
C THR A 244 -17.67 24.66 21.44
N TYR A 245 -18.52 25.69 21.34
CA TYR A 245 -19.02 26.17 20.05
C TYR A 245 -19.00 27.70 19.98
N LYS A 246 -18.99 28.22 18.76
CA LYS A 246 -19.13 29.64 18.42
C LYS A 246 -20.31 29.79 17.47
N ALA A 247 -21.15 30.81 17.72
CA ALA A 247 -22.16 31.19 16.80
C ALA A 247 -21.57 32.21 15.79
N GLU A 248 -21.58 31.86 14.52
CA GLU A 248 -21.17 32.74 13.43
C GLU A 248 -22.40 33.03 12.54
N THR A 249 -22.60 34.30 12.21
CA THR A 249 -23.66 34.68 11.29
C THR A 249 -23.06 34.84 9.91
N ASP A 250 -23.54 34.08 8.95
CA ASP A 250 -23.15 34.23 7.55
C ASP A 250 -23.73 35.50 6.97
N ASP A 251 -22.87 36.44 6.60
CA ASP A 251 -23.26 37.76 6.06
C ASP A 251 -24.01 37.64 4.72
N ALA A 252 -23.87 36.54 3.99
CA ALA A 252 -24.52 36.32 2.70
C ALA A 252 -25.97 35.80 2.84
N THR A 253 -26.18 34.88 3.80
CA THR A 253 -27.48 34.21 4.00
C THR A 253 -28.27 34.80 5.17
N GLY A 254 -27.61 35.52 6.08
CA GLY A 254 -28.19 36.04 7.33
C GLY A 254 -28.55 34.96 8.34
N LEU A 255 -28.13 33.73 8.10
CA LEU A 255 -28.34 32.58 9.00
C LEU A 255 -27.23 32.50 10.02
N THR A 256 -27.59 32.20 11.27
CA THR A 256 -26.58 31.98 12.34
C THR A 256 -26.29 30.50 12.44
N GLU A 257 -25.04 30.13 12.12
CA GLU A 257 -24.54 28.77 12.25
C GLU A 257 -23.79 28.57 13.56
N ARG A 258 -23.92 27.38 14.13
CA ARG A 258 -23.17 26.99 15.34
C ARG A 258 -22.05 26.06 14.95
N ILE A 259 -20.80 26.58 15.04
CA ILE A 259 -19.59 25.87 14.66
C ILE A 259 -18.89 25.35 15.92
N ILE A 260 -18.58 24.06 15.96
CA ILE A 260 -17.81 23.44 17.04
C ILE A 260 -16.36 23.89 16.94
N ILE A 261 -15.85 24.46 18.04
CA ILE A 261 -14.46 24.93 18.14
C ILE A 261 -13.64 24.02 19.07
N ASP A 262 -12.33 24.04 18.88
CA ASP A 262 -11.43 23.31 19.79
C ASP A 262 -11.44 23.96 21.18
N SER A 263 -11.95 23.22 22.18
CA SER A 263 -12.00 23.71 23.56
C SER A 263 -10.62 23.76 24.20
N ARG A 264 -10.34 24.85 24.92
CA ARG A 264 -9.14 24.97 25.76
C ARG A 264 -9.18 23.96 26.92
N ASP A 265 -10.37 23.63 27.39
CA ASP A 265 -10.61 22.61 28.40
C ASP A 265 -10.86 21.24 27.74
N LYS A 266 -9.81 20.44 27.65
CA LYS A 266 -9.84 19.11 27.00
C LYS A 266 -10.67 18.06 27.77
N THR A 267 -11.20 18.42 28.94
CA THR A 267 -12.12 17.54 29.69
C THR A 267 -13.55 17.62 29.15
N LYS A 268 -13.88 18.69 28.44
CA LYS A 268 -15.21 18.90 27.85
C LYS A 268 -15.24 18.37 26.44
N LEU A 269 -16.03 17.34 26.23
CA LEU A 269 -16.22 16.67 24.94
C LEU A 269 -17.64 16.95 24.49
N PRO A 270 -17.85 17.79 23.47
CA PRO A 270 -19.18 18.05 22.96
C PRO A 270 -19.77 16.77 22.33
N THR A 271 -20.90 16.32 22.85
CA THR A 271 -21.61 15.13 22.36
C THR A 271 -23.11 15.40 22.27
N VAL A 272 -23.75 14.63 21.40
CA VAL A 272 -25.21 14.61 21.25
C VAL A 272 -25.72 13.24 21.62
N ASP A 273 -26.63 13.18 22.60
CA ASP A 273 -27.33 11.97 22.98
C ASP A 273 -28.76 11.99 22.45
N ILE A 274 -29.19 10.86 21.91
CA ILE A 274 -30.59 10.64 21.54
C ILE A 274 -31.24 9.77 22.61
N VAL A 275 -32.26 10.32 23.26
CA VAL A 275 -32.96 9.68 24.40
C VAL A 275 -34.36 9.27 23.97
N LYS A 276 -34.84 8.17 24.51
CA LYS A 276 -36.21 7.68 24.27
C LYS A 276 -37.25 8.73 24.67
N VAL A 277 -38.30 8.84 23.87
CA VAL A 277 -39.45 9.72 24.18
C VAL A 277 -40.10 9.27 25.49
N GLY A 278 -40.16 10.19 26.46
CA GLY A 278 -40.74 9.89 27.80
C GLY A 278 -39.74 9.48 28.87
N ALA A 279 -38.44 9.42 28.61
CA ALA A 279 -37.41 9.15 29.61
C ALA A 279 -37.36 10.25 30.67
N LYS A 280 -37.26 9.87 31.95
CA LYS A 280 -37.19 10.82 33.07
C LYS A 280 -35.75 11.06 33.48
N LYS A 281 -35.42 12.34 33.76
CA LYS A 281 -34.11 12.70 34.33
C LYS A 281 -33.96 12.07 35.73
N GLY A 282 -32.85 11.39 35.98
CA GLY A 282 -32.48 10.92 37.32
C GLY A 282 -32.12 12.07 38.27
N ALA A 283 -31.87 11.75 39.55
CA ALA A 283 -31.63 12.71 40.64
C ALA A 283 -30.38 13.61 40.39
N GLU A 284 -29.41 13.17 39.58
CA GLU A 284 -28.19 13.92 39.24
C GLU A 284 -28.31 14.65 37.89
N GLY A 285 -29.51 14.72 37.29
CA GLY A 285 -29.72 15.38 36.01
C GLY A 285 -29.27 14.58 34.79
N GLN A 286 -28.74 13.37 34.95
CA GLN A 286 -28.36 12.45 33.90
C GLN A 286 -29.48 11.44 33.62
N TYR A 287 -29.57 10.96 32.37
CA TYR A 287 -30.49 9.90 32.01
C TYR A 287 -29.87 8.52 32.31
N ALA A 288 -30.70 7.53 32.56
CA ALA A 288 -30.20 6.17 32.71
C ALA A 288 -29.60 5.69 31.36
N ALA A 289 -28.50 4.96 31.43
CA ALA A 289 -27.85 4.42 30.24
C ALA A 289 -28.79 3.55 29.37
N SER A 290 -29.83 2.97 29.95
CA SER A 290 -30.87 2.21 29.24
C SER A 290 -31.83 3.07 28.42
N ASP A 291 -31.86 4.37 28.67
CA ASP A 291 -32.77 5.32 28.00
C ASP A 291 -32.07 6.09 26.89
N ILE A 292 -30.72 6.04 26.81
CA ILE A 292 -29.91 6.60 25.74
C ILE A 292 -29.89 5.58 24.60
N LEU A 293 -30.36 5.98 23.41
CA LEU A 293 -30.38 5.13 22.22
C LEU A 293 -29.07 5.18 21.45
N GLY A 294 -28.41 6.35 21.41
CA GLY A 294 -27.14 6.53 20.76
C GLY A 294 -26.47 7.83 21.18
N THR A 295 -25.14 7.83 21.22
CA THR A 295 -24.30 8.98 21.54
C THR A 295 -23.42 9.30 20.34
N TYR A 296 -23.47 10.53 19.86
CA TYR A 296 -22.69 11.02 18.71
C TYR A 296 -21.68 12.07 19.16
N ASN A 297 -20.40 11.84 18.82
CA ASN A 297 -19.37 12.82 19.11
C ASN A 297 -19.41 13.93 18.06
N LEU A 298 -19.28 15.18 18.51
CA LEU A 298 -19.24 16.35 17.66
C LEU A 298 -17.80 16.70 17.33
N PRO A 299 -17.39 16.59 16.06
CA PRO A 299 -16.03 16.92 15.65
C PRO A 299 -15.81 18.43 15.58
N VAL A 300 -14.59 18.87 15.79
CA VAL A 300 -14.17 20.27 15.63
C VAL A 300 -14.36 20.69 14.17
N GLY A 301 -14.90 21.91 13.96
CA GLY A 301 -15.26 22.40 12.61
C GLY A 301 -16.59 21.88 12.10
N GLY A 302 -17.32 21.08 12.87
CA GLY A 302 -18.66 20.63 12.52
C GLY A 302 -19.70 21.75 12.71
N HIS A 303 -20.56 21.95 11.73
CA HIS A 303 -21.68 22.87 11.75
C HIS A 303 -22.92 22.14 12.27
N LEU A 304 -23.43 22.57 13.41
CA LEU A 304 -24.67 22.05 13.98
C LEU A 304 -25.88 22.64 13.22
N GLU A 305 -26.77 21.76 12.80
CA GLU A 305 -28.05 22.20 12.19
C GLU A 305 -28.85 23.07 13.15
N GLN A 306 -29.53 24.08 12.61
CA GLN A 306 -30.26 25.09 13.41
C GLN A 306 -31.43 24.52 14.22
N ILE A 307 -32.02 23.44 13.72
CA ILE A 307 -33.16 22.74 14.35
C ILE A 307 -32.72 21.99 15.62
N LEU A 308 -31.42 21.75 15.82
CA LEU A 308 -30.90 21.01 16.94
C LEU A 308 -30.83 21.87 18.21
N LEU A 309 -31.95 22.01 18.85
CA LEU A 309 -32.08 22.60 20.20
C LEU A 309 -32.15 21.46 21.23
N ASP A 310 -31.67 21.73 22.45
CA ASP A 310 -31.83 20.76 23.55
C ASP A 310 -33.31 20.47 23.80
N GLY A 311 -33.72 19.22 23.62
CA GLY A 311 -35.12 18.79 23.70
C GLY A 311 -35.86 18.70 22.39
N ALA A 312 -35.25 18.94 21.26
CA ALA A 312 -35.89 18.77 19.94
C ALA A 312 -36.16 17.29 19.64
N GLU A 313 -37.29 17.03 18.97
CA GLU A 313 -37.60 15.69 18.46
C GLU A 313 -36.83 15.44 17.17
N ILE A 314 -36.06 14.34 17.13
CA ILE A 314 -35.28 13.91 15.99
C ILE A 314 -35.94 12.68 15.35
N LYS A 315 -36.07 12.71 14.03
CA LYS A 315 -36.46 11.55 13.22
C LYS A 315 -35.23 10.74 12.80
N THR A 316 -35.42 9.48 12.48
CA THR A 316 -34.38 8.64 11.88
C THR A 316 -33.92 9.20 10.54
N GLY A 317 -32.62 9.12 10.25
CA GLY A 317 -32.04 9.64 9.02
C GLY A 317 -31.79 11.16 8.98
N MET A 318 -32.13 11.89 10.05
CA MET A 318 -31.95 13.34 10.09
C MET A 318 -30.47 13.70 10.30
N THR A 319 -29.97 14.68 9.55
CA THR A 319 -28.59 15.18 9.69
C THR A 319 -28.43 15.95 11.00
N LEU A 320 -27.46 15.55 11.81
CA LEU A 320 -27.11 16.20 13.07
C LEU A 320 -26.02 17.25 12.88
N VAL A 321 -24.97 16.92 12.12
CA VAL A 321 -23.82 17.79 11.90
C VAL A 321 -23.40 17.71 10.46
N LYS A 322 -23.10 18.87 9.89
CA LYS A 322 -22.40 18.99 8.60
C LYS A 322 -20.96 19.39 8.84
N ILE A 323 -20.04 18.60 8.35
CA ILE A 323 -18.61 18.84 8.45
C ILE A 323 -18.13 19.24 7.07
N PRO A 324 -17.78 20.52 6.82
CA PRO A 324 -17.25 20.93 5.54
C PRO A 324 -16.03 20.09 5.19
N ARG A 325 -16.06 19.41 4.07
CA ARG A 325 -14.86 18.80 3.49
C ARG A 325 -14.01 19.94 3.00
N SER A 326 -13.10 20.45 3.85
CA SER A 326 -12.18 21.48 3.42
C SER A 326 -11.41 20.94 2.22
N VAL A 327 -11.55 21.62 1.09
CA VAL A 327 -10.73 21.37 -0.11
C VAL A 327 -9.30 21.78 0.25
N GLY A 328 -8.51 20.81 0.67
CA GLY A 328 -7.19 21.02 1.24
C GLY A 328 -7.24 20.94 2.77
N GLY A 329 -6.90 19.77 3.33
CA GLY A 329 -6.96 19.46 4.75
C GLY A 329 -6.49 20.61 5.64
N ALA A 330 -7.41 21.12 6.44
CA ALA A 330 -7.12 22.03 7.54
C ALA A 330 -6.49 21.21 8.70
N GLY A 331 -5.27 20.89 8.56
CA GLY A 331 -4.40 20.34 9.55
C GLY A 331 -3.00 20.56 9.00
N ASP A 332 -2.08 20.91 9.85
CA ASP A 332 -0.66 21.19 9.58
C ASP A 332 0.01 20.00 8.83
N ILE A 333 -0.56 19.63 7.65
CA ILE A 333 0.01 18.63 6.75
C ILE A 333 1.18 19.33 6.10
N THR A 334 2.38 18.98 6.50
CA THR A 334 3.59 19.38 5.80
C THR A 334 3.46 18.93 4.34
N GLY A 335 3.10 19.86 3.47
CA GLY A 335 2.98 19.63 2.02
C GLY A 335 4.31 19.81 1.30
N GLY A 336 4.32 19.53 0.01
CA GLY A 336 5.47 19.78 -0.85
C GLY A 336 6.69 18.89 -0.55
N LEU A 337 7.89 19.41 -0.76
CA LEU A 337 9.16 18.69 -0.62
C LEU A 337 9.39 18.08 0.78
N PRO A 338 9.05 18.74 1.91
CA PRO A 338 9.17 18.14 3.23
C PRO A 338 8.37 16.84 3.38
N ARG A 339 7.15 16.77 2.83
CA ARG A 339 6.33 15.56 2.87
C ARG A 339 6.93 14.43 2.02
N VAL A 340 7.42 14.74 0.82
CA VAL A 340 8.11 13.77 -0.04
C VAL A 340 9.34 13.20 0.67
N THR A 341 10.12 14.07 1.33
CA THR A 341 11.30 13.65 2.10
C THR A 341 10.91 12.77 3.28
N GLU A 342 9.84 13.11 4.01
CA GLU A 342 9.32 12.31 5.12
C GLU A 342 8.92 10.90 4.67
N LEU A 343 8.22 10.78 3.52
CA LEU A 343 7.79 9.51 2.96
C LEU A 343 8.98 8.65 2.50
N PHE A 344 9.93 9.23 1.74
CA PHE A 344 11.11 8.49 1.29
C PHE A 344 12.10 8.15 2.39
N GLU A 345 12.17 8.94 3.46
CA GLU A 345 12.97 8.58 4.65
C GLU A 345 12.22 7.66 5.63
N ALA A 346 10.98 7.30 5.31
CA ALA A 346 10.11 6.48 6.16
C ALA A 346 10.09 6.99 7.62
N ARG A 347 10.00 8.31 7.80
CA ARG A 347 9.94 8.96 9.11
C ARG A 347 8.52 8.87 9.66
N ASN A 348 8.43 8.76 10.98
CA ASN A 348 7.13 8.89 11.63
C ASN A 348 6.65 10.33 11.51
N PRO A 349 5.39 10.56 11.12
CA PRO A 349 4.82 11.90 11.06
C PRO A 349 4.75 12.55 12.46
N SER A 350 4.70 13.87 12.51
CA SER A 350 4.57 14.63 13.75
C SER A 350 3.26 14.36 14.48
N ASN A 351 2.19 14.10 13.73
CA ASN A 351 0.88 13.75 14.25
C ASN A 351 0.41 12.38 13.67
N PRO A 352 0.87 11.24 14.25
CA PRO A 352 0.47 9.92 13.77
C PRO A 352 -0.99 9.65 14.13
N ALA A 353 -1.76 9.07 13.20
CA ALA A 353 -3.09 8.54 13.48
C ALA A 353 -2.99 7.26 14.32
N VAL A 354 -4.01 6.99 15.14
CA VAL A 354 -4.19 5.68 15.75
C VAL A 354 -4.99 4.82 14.77
N VAL A 355 -4.48 3.64 14.44
CA VAL A 355 -5.04 2.76 13.39
C VAL A 355 -5.53 1.47 14.02
N SER A 356 -6.62 0.89 13.50
CA SER A 356 -7.11 -0.42 13.93
C SER A 356 -6.22 -1.54 13.41
N GLU A 357 -5.80 -2.46 14.28
CA GLU A 357 -5.03 -3.66 13.90
C GLU A 357 -5.92 -4.82 13.43
N ILE A 358 -7.20 -4.82 13.81
CA ILE A 358 -8.15 -5.91 13.53
C ILE A 358 -9.43 -5.36 12.90
N ASP A 359 -10.12 -6.23 12.16
CA ASP A 359 -11.48 -5.97 11.68
C ASP A 359 -12.47 -6.15 12.81
N GLY A 360 -13.41 -5.24 12.97
CA GLY A 360 -14.40 -5.39 14.01
C GLY A 360 -15.35 -4.21 14.18
N GLU A 361 -16.18 -4.32 15.21
CA GLU A 361 -17.12 -3.30 15.64
C GLU A 361 -16.52 -2.45 16.77
N ILE A 362 -16.74 -1.14 16.70
CA ILE A 362 -16.22 -0.18 17.67
C ILE A 362 -17.17 -0.06 18.87
N THR A 363 -16.56 -0.08 20.05
CA THR A 363 -17.23 0.27 21.31
C THR A 363 -16.43 1.35 22.02
N MET A 364 -17.08 2.43 22.42
CA MET A 364 -16.42 3.53 23.14
C MET A 364 -16.25 3.18 24.62
N GLY A 365 -15.00 3.21 25.07
CA GLY A 365 -14.65 2.96 26.47
C GLY A 365 -14.58 4.24 27.31
N LYS A 366 -14.14 4.08 28.57
CA LYS A 366 -14.01 5.18 29.54
C LYS A 366 -12.80 6.07 29.23
N VAL A 367 -12.91 7.34 29.59
CA VAL A 367 -11.77 8.25 29.57
C VAL A 367 -10.84 7.93 30.75
N LYS A 368 -9.55 7.66 30.47
CA LYS A 368 -8.52 7.35 31.45
C LYS A 368 -7.31 8.27 31.25
N ARG A 369 -6.98 9.07 32.25
CA ARG A 369 -5.78 9.92 32.26
C ARG A 369 -5.61 10.82 31.02
N GLY A 370 -6.70 11.44 30.55
CA GLY A 370 -6.66 12.31 29.36
C GLY A 370 -6.65 11.58 28.01
N ASN A 371 -6.86 10.26 28.01
CA ASN A 371 -7.03 9.45 26.81
C ASN A 371 -8.39 8.77 26.82
N ARG A 372 -9.04 8.69 25.68
CA ARG A 372 -10.26 7.90 25.49
C ARG A 372 -9.89 6.50 25.03
N GLU A 373 -10.47 5.50 25.68
CA GLU A 373 -10.32 4.09 25.31
C GLU A 373 -11.31 3.77 24.17
N ILE A 374 -10.81 3.23 23.06
CA ILE A 374 -11.62 2.70 21.96
C ILE A 374 -11.36 1.20 21.92
N ILE A 375 -12.41 0.40 21.94
CA ILE A 375 -12.36 -1.06 21.93
C ILE A 375 -12.88 -1.52 20.58
N VAL A 376 -12.09 -2.26 19.84
CA VAL A 376 -12.49 -2.92 18.59
C VAL A 376 -12.69 -4.39 18.91
N THR A 377 -13.88 -4.90 18.63
CA THR A 377 -14.26 -6.31 18.86
C THR A 377 -14.43 -7.00 17.52
N SER A 378 -13.59 -8.00 17.24
CA SER A 378 -13.70 -8.81 16.03
C SER A 378 -14.91 -9.74 16.07
N LYS A 379 -15.38 -10.17 14.90
CA LYS A 379 -16.40 -11.24 14.74
C LYS A 379 -15.99 -12.56 15.43
N THR A 380 -14.69 -12.78 15.65
CA THR A 380 -14.14 -13.93 16.38
C THR A 380 -14.16 -13.79 17.91
N GLY A 381 -14.52 -12.61 18.43
CA GLY A 381 -14.51 -12.28 19.86
C GLY A 381 -13.17 -11.75 20.39
N GLU A 382 -12.16 -11.57 19.53
CA GLU A 382 -10.92 -10.90 19.91
C GLU A 382 -11.18 -9.40 20.15
N GLN A 383 -10.63 -8.86 21.24
CA GLN A 383 -10.77 -7.44 21.58
C GLN A 383 -9.41 -6.77 21.63
N ARG A 384 -9.28 -5.64 20.92
CA ARG A 384 -8.12 -4.76 20.99
C ARG A 384 -8.54 -3.41 21.55
N LYS A 385 -7.71 -2.86 22.44
CA LYS A 385 -7.95 -1.60 23.13
C LYS A 385 -6.95 -0.56 22.69
N TYR A 386 -7.46 0.54 22.18
CA TYR A 386 -6.67 1.67 21.71
C TYR A 386 -6.89 2.87 22.61
N LEU A 387 -5.82 3.59 22.94
CA LEU A 387 -5.87 4.80 23.74
C LEU A 387 -5.63 5.99 22.84
N VAL A 388 -6.67 6.77 22.60
CA VAL A 388 -6.62 7.98 21.78
C VAL A 388 -6.58 9.20 22.71
N SER A 389 -5.61 10.08 22.52
CA SER A 389 -5.53 11.34 23.27
C SER A 389 -6.75 12.21 23.01
N LEU A 390 -7.28 12.86 24.03
CA LEU A 390 -8.38 13.82 23.91
C LEU A 390 -8.03 15.05 23.04
N SER A 391 -6.74 15.27 22.78
CA SER A 391 -6.29 16.30 21.86
C SER A 391 -6.48 15.95 20.39
N LYS A 392 -6.74 14.67 20.08
CA LYS A 392 -6.99 14.17 18.71
C LYS A 392 -8.47 14.00 18.48
N GLN A 393 -8.91 14.38 17.32
CA GLN A 393 -10.28 14.14 16.88
C GLN A 393 -10.49 12.64 16.59
N ILE A 394 -11.58 12.08 17.10
CA ILE A 394 -11.99 10.72 16.84
C ILE A 394 -12.85 10.72 15.58
N LEU A 395 -12.46 9.92 14.59
CA LEU A 395 -13.12 9.85 13.28
C LEU A 395 -14.29 8.84 13.25
N VAL A 396 -14.37 7.97 14.24
CA VAL A 396 -15.31 6.84 14.28
C VAL A 396 -16.36 7.04 15.36
N GLN A 397 -17.51 6.42 15.16
CA GLN A 397 -18.63 6.46 16.10
C GLN A 397 -18.81 5.10 16.80
N GLU A 398 -19.70 5.04 17.79
CA GLU A 398 -20.05 3.79 18.45
C GLU A 398 -20.82 2.88 17.48
N HIS A 399 -20.53 1.58 17.52
CA HIS A 399 -21.07 0.56 16.61
C HIS A 399 -20.66 0.67 15.14
N ASP A 400 -19.70 1.55 14.80
CA ASP A 400 -19.11 1.56 13.47
C ASP A 400 -18.32 0.27 13.20
N ALA A 401 -18.50 -0.33 12.03
CA ALA A 401 -17.65 -1.40 11.56
C ALA A 401 -16.37 -0.81 10.93
N VAL A 402 -15.22 -1.33 11.32
CA VAL A 402 -13.91 -0.92 10.79
C VAL A 402 -13.13 -2.12 10.27
N ARG A 403 -12.35 -1.89 9.22
CA ARG A 403 -11.37 -2.86 8.72
C ARG A 403 -9.99 -2.58 9.33
N ALA A 404 -9.14 -3.60 9.37
CA ALA A 404 -7.73 -3.42 9.74
C ALA A 404 -7.08 -2.38 8.82
N GLY A 405 -6.34 -1.44 9.42
CA GLY A 405 -5.75 -0.32 8.69
C GLY A 405 -6.60 0.96 8.64
N THR A 406 -7.86 0.94 9.13
CA THR A 406 -8.69 2.14 9.20
C THR A 406 -8.23 3.07 10.31
N PRO A 407 -8.05 4.39 10.06
CA PRO A 407 -7.69 5.35 11.10
C PRO A 407 -8.87 5.59 12.06
N LEU A 408 -8.60 5.46 13.35
CA LEU A 408 -9.56 5.72 14.43
C LEU A 408 -9.53 7.18 14.87
N SER A 409 -8.39 7.84 14.71
CA SER A 409 -8.19 9.25 15.06
C SER A 409 -7.66 10.05 13.90
N ASP A 410 -7.82 11.36 13.98
CA ASP A 410 -7.18 12.31 13.07
C ASP A 410 -5.65 12.18 13.11
N GLY A 411 -5.01 12.44 11.98
CA GLY A 411 -3.58 12.35 11.78
C GLY A 411 -3.19 11.56 10.53
N ILE A 412 -1.90 11.40 10.35
CA ILE A 412 -1.32 10.70 9.19
C ILE A 412 -1.00 9.26 9.61
N ILE A 413 -1.39 8.30 8.79
CA ILE A 413 -1.06 6.89 9.04
C ILE A 413 0.45 6.69 8.88
N THR A 414 1.10 6.02 9.83
CA THR A 414 2.53 5.74 9.72
C THR A 414 2.77 4.60 8.73
N PRO A 415 3.80 4.69 7.86
CA PRO A 415 4.12 3.57 6.96
C PRO A 415 4.47 2.28 7.70
N ALA A 416 5.01 2.39 8.92
CA ALA A 416 5.34 1.24 9.75
C ALA A 416 4.09 0.48 10.22
N ASP A 417 3.01 1.18 10.58
CA ASP A 417 1.74 0.56 10.98
C ASP A 417 1.08 -0.14 9.80
N ILE A 418 1.08 0.50 8.61
CA ILE A 418 0.58 -0.14 7.39
C ILE A 418 1.36 -1.44 7.10
N LEU A 419 2.70 -1.41 7.25
CA LEU A 419 3.52 -2.59 7.02
C LEU A 419 3.16 -3.74 7.97
N SER A 420 2.95 -3.44 9.25
CA SER A 420 2.64 -4.46 10.26
C SER A 420 1.24 -5.02 10.15
N ILE A 421 0.26 -4.21 9.72
CA ILE A 421 -1.17 -4.57 9.68
C ILE A 421 -1.58 -5.12 8.32
N MET A 422 -1.30 -4.37 7.24
CA MET A 422 -1.78 -4.67 5.89
C MET A 422 -0.73 -5.38 5.02
N GLY A 423 0.54 -5.36 5.45
CA GLY A 423 1.63 -6.04 4.76
C GLY A 423 2.39 -5.18 3.75
N PRO A 424 3.41 -5.80 3.08
CA PRO A 424 4.38 -5.07 2.26
C PRO A 424 3.77 -4.44 1.00
N THR A 425 2.80 -5.08 0.36
CA THR A 425 2.18 -4.58 -0.88
C THR A 425 1.42 -3.29 -0.63
N ALA A 426 0.62 -3.25 0.45
CA ALA A 426 -0.16 -2.07 0.83
C ALA A 426 0.72 -0.85 1.15
N VAL A 427 1.86 -1.07 1.84
CA VAL A 427 2.83 0.01 2.10
C VAL A 427 3.43 0.57 0.81
N GLN A 428 3.75 -0.31 -0.14
CA GLN A 428 4.31 0.11 -1.42
C GLN A 428 3.32 0.98 -2.20
N GLU A 429 2.07 0.54 -2.29
CA GLU A 429 1.00 1.34 -2.90
C GLU A 429 0.77 2.66 -2.17
N TYR A 430 0.69 2.63 -0.85
CA TYR A 430 0.53 3.82 -0.04
C TYR A 430 1.61 4.87 -0.32
N ILE A 431 2.89 4.46 -0.27
CA ILE A 431 4.00 5.40 -0.51
C ILE A 431 3.95 5.96 -1.93
N VAL A 432 3.69 5.11 -2.94
CA VAL A 432 3.60 5.56 -4.34
C VAL A 432 2.46 6.56 -4.52
N ASN A 433 1.28 6.27 -3.99
CA ASN A 433 0.10 7.12 -4.11
C ASN A 433 0.31 8.46 -3.39
N GLU A 434 0.75 8.44 -2.12
CA GLU A 434 1.01 9.66 -1.33
C GLU A 434 2.05 10.58 -1.98
N VAL A 435 3.14 10.01 -2.50
CA VAL A 435 4.16 10.79 -3.20
C VAL A 435 3.59 11.37 -4.49
N GLN A 436 2.84 10.58 -5.26
CA GLN A 436 2.18 11.05 -6.48
C GLN A 436 1.21 12.20 -6.20
N ASP A 437 0.44 12.12 -5.13
CA ASP A 437 -0.51 13.17 -4.78
C ASP A 437 0.19 14.49 -4.51
N VAL A 438 1.33 14.47 -3.80
CA VAL A 438 2.13 15.69 -3.59
C VAL A 438 2.60 16.31 -4.91
N TYR A 439 3.06 15.49 -5.87
CA TYR A 439 3.51 15.99 -7.17
C TYR A 439 2.33 16.47 -8.03
N ARG A 440 1.21 15.76 -8.04
CA ARG A 440 -0.01 16.14 -8.78
C ARG A 440 -0.59 17.46 -8.29
N LEU A 441 -0.64 17.69 -6.97
CA LEU A 441 -1.06 18.97 -6.39
C LEU A 441 -0.21 20.15 -6.89
N GLN A 442 1.03 19.91 -7.28
CA GLN A 442 1.91 20.91 -7.87
C GLN A 442 1.83 20.95 -9.42
N GLY A 443 0.93 20.17 -10.04
CA GLY A 443 0.78 20.08 -11.50
C GLY A 443 1.90 19.34 -12.20
N VAL A 444 2.72 18.57 -11.46
CA VAL A 444 3.83 17.78 -12.03
C VAL A 444 3.36 16.35 -12.27
N LYS A 445 3.51 15.86 -13.50
CA LYS A 445 3.19 14.48 -13.88
C LYS A 445 4.47 13.64 -13.96
N ILE A 446 4.59 12.64 -13.09
CA ILE A 446 5.69 11.67 -13.08
C ILE A 446 5.07 10.28 -13.21
N ASN A 447 5.70 9.38 -13.98
CA ASN A 447 5.21 8.00 -14.11
C ASN A 447 5.50 7.21 -12.83
N ASP A 448 4.56 6.38 -12.41
CA ASP A 448 4.64 5.54 -11.20
C ASP A 448 5.89 4.63 -11.18
N LYS A 449 6.39 4.20 -12.34
CA LYS A 449 7.61 3.35 -12.45
C LYS A 449 8.81 3.92 -11.71
N HIS A 450 8.97 5.24 -11.72
CA HIS A 450 10.11 5.91 -11.09
C HIS A 450 10.04 5.81 -9.57
N PHE A 451 8.85 5.97 -9.01
CA PHE A 451 8.62 5.79 -7.57
C PHE A 451 8.74 4.32 -7.17
N GLU A 452 8.19 3.41 -7.97
CA GLU A 452 8.27 1.96 -7.73
C GLU A 452 9.72 1.47 -7.59
N ILE A 453 10.64 1.99 -8.43
CA ILE A 453 12.07 1.65 -8.35
C ILE A 453 12.65 2.02 -6.98
N ILE A 454 12.34 3.22 -6.48
CA ILE A 454 12.87 3.70 -5.20
C ILE A 454 12.26 2.92 -4.05
N VAL A 455 10.94 2.77 -4.04
CA VAL A 455 10.22 2.04 -2.99
C VAL A 455 10.68 0.58 -2.91
N ARG A 456 10.96 -0.06 -4.06
CA ARG A 456 11.56 -1.40 -4.09
C ARG A 456 12.90 -1.46 -3.35
N GLN A 457 13.76 -0.44 -3.52
CA GLN A 457 15.04 -0.37 -2.79
C GLN A 457 14.87 -0.12 -1.30
N MET A 458 13.85 0.62 -0.88
CA MET A 458 13.50 0.85 0.52
C MET A 458 13.08 -0.43 1.26
N MET A 459 12.52 -1.40 0.53
CA MET A 459 12.00 -2.67 1.07
C MET A 459 12.87 -3.89 0.72
N ARG A 460 14.13 -3.66 0.40
CA ARG A 460 15.05 -4.73 0.00
C ARG A 460 15.53 -5.61 1.16
N LYS A 461 15.53 -5.08 2.38
CA LYS A 461 16.08 -5.74 3.57
C LYS A 461 14.98 -6.39 4.42
N VAL A 462 15.35 -7.53 5.02
CA VAL A 462 14.56 -8.19 6.06
C VAL A 462 15.39 -8.28 7.34
N ARG A 463 14.73 -8.29 8.48
CA ARG A 463 15.34 -8.52 9.79
C ARG A 463 15.08 -9.96 10.21
N ILE A 464 16.13 -10.67 10.58
CA ILE A 464 16.02 -12.04 11.06
C ILE A 464 15.43 -12.04 12.47
N ASP A 465 14.34 -12.78 12.67
CA ASP A 465 13.71 -12.97 13.98
C ASP A 465 14.26 -14.24 14.65
N ASP A 466 14.17 -15.39 13.96
CA ASP A 466 14.77 -16.67 14.38
C ASP A 466 15.69 -17.19 13.26
N PRO A 467 16.98 -17.34 13.51
CA PRO A 467 17.92 -17.83 12.51
C PRO A 467 17.77 -19.33 12.21
N GLY A 468 17.09 -20.11 13.06
CA GLY A 468 16.98 -21.54 12.90
C GLY A 468 18.35 -22.22 12.77
N ASP A 469 18.52 -23.08 11.76
CA ASP A 469 19.78 -23.77 11.43
C ASP A 469 20.59 -23.07 10.32
N THR A 470 20.24 -21.81 9.98
CA THR A 470 20.95 -21.01 8.98
C THR A 470 22.25 -20.42 9.56
N THR A 471 23.05 -19.80 8.69
CA THR A 471 24.27 -19.09 9.08
C THR A 471 24.02 -17.67 9.59
N PHE A 472 22.76 -17.24 9.66
CA PHE A 472 22.37 -15.89 10.05
C PHE A 472 22.42 -15.68 11.56
N LEU A 473 22.49 -14.41 11.96
CA LEU A 473 22.39 -13.99 13.35
C LEU A 473 21.02 -13.41 13.64
N GLU A 474 20.56 -13.51 14.89
CA GLU A 474 19.34 -12.85 15.34
C GLU A 474 19.44 -11.34 15.14
N GLN A 475 18.34 -10.70 14.69
CA GLN A 475 18.20 -9.26 14.43
C GLN A 475 19.16 -8.73 13.35
N GLU A 476 19.82 -9.57 12.59
CA GLU A 476 20.65 -9.16 11.46
C GLU A 476 19.76 -8.65 10.29
N LEU A 477 20.26 -7.61 9.59
CA LEU A 477 19.59 -7.05 8.41
C LEU A 477 20.21 -7.62 7.15
N ILE A 478 19.45 -8.47 6.45
CA ILE A 478 19.92 -9.21 5.27
C ILE A 478 19.07 -8.85 4.07
N ASP A 479 19.61 -8.98 2.85
CA ASP A 479 18.82 -8.83 1.64
C ASP A 479 17.79 -9.97 1.52
N LYS A 480 16.56 -9.62 1.15
CA LYS A 480 15.46 -10.58 0.99
C LYS A 480 15.79 -11.75 0.07
N LEU A 481 16.56 -11.50 -0.98
CA LEU A 481 16.98 -12.55 -1.92
C LEU A 481 18.01 -13.48 -1.31
N ASP A 482 19.02 -12.94 -0.58
CA ASP A 482 20.03 -13.76 0.10
C ASP A 482 19.38 -14.63 1.19
N PHE A 483 18.38 -14.07 1.88
CA PHE A 483 17.57 -14.81 2.85
C PHE A 483 16.81 -15.98 2.20
N ALA A 484 16.16 -15.74 1.05
CA ALA A 484 15.48 -16.80 0.32
C ALA A 484 16.46 -17.89 -0.17
N GLU A 485 17.60 -17.49 -0.75
CA GLU A 485 18.62 -18.45 -1.21
C GLU A 485 19.18 -19.33 -0.10
N GLU A 486 19.41 -18.77 1.10
CA GLU A 486 19.91 -19.55 2.24
C GLU A 486 18.82 -20.51 2.77
N ASN A 487 17.58 -20.07 2.85
CA ASN A 487 16.46 -20.92 3.23
C ASN A 487 16.25 -22.07 2.22
N ASP A 488 16.35 -21.79 0.92
CA ASP A 488 16.29 -22.81 -0.13
C ASP A 488 17.46 -23.78 -0.05
N ARG A 489 18.66 -23.26 0.31
CA ARG A 489 19.85 -24.11 0.52
C ARG A 489 19.66 -25.12 1.64
N ILE A 490 18.95 -24.73 2.70
CA ILE A 490 18.71 -25.57 3.88
C ILE A 490 17.48 -26.45 3.71
N TRP A 491 16.53 -26.04 2.88
CA TRP A 491 15.30 -26.76 2.68
C TRP A 491 15.52 -28.24 2.31
N GLY A 492 14.84 -29.14 3.02
CA GLY A 492 14.95 -30.58 2.82
C GLY A 492 16.25 -31.24 3.32
N LYS A 493 17.14 -30.49 3.99
CA LYS A 493 18.33 -31.04 4.65
C LYS A 493 18.05 -31.52 6.07
N LYS A 494 18.95 -32.31 6.61
CA LYS A 494 18.90 -32.88 7.95
C LYS A 494 20.07 -32.40 8.79
N VAL A 495 19.82 -32.12 10.06
CA VAL A 495 20.84 -31.74 11.05
C VAL A 495 21.12 -32.92 11.95
N VAL A 496 22.40 -33.23 12.11
CA VAL A 496 22.86 -34.32 12.96
C VAL A 496 22.66 -33.96 14.44
N THR A 497 21.84 -34.75 15.13
CA THR A 497 21.62 -34.63 16.58
C THR A 497 22.63 -35.49 17.35
N ASP A 498 22.83 -36.74 16.89
CA ASP A 498 23.82 -37.66 17.44
C ASP A 498 24.59 -38.33 16.28
N PRO A 499 25.90 -38.13 16.18
CA PRO A 499 26.71 -38.72 15.11
C PRO A 499 26.84 -40.23 15.20
N GLY A 500 26.45 -40.87 16.33
CA GLY A 500 26.68 -42.29 16.54
C GLY A 500 28.17 -42.65 16.44
N ASP A 501 28.48 -43.71 15.69
CA ASP A 501 29.86 -44.19 15.47
C ASP A 501 30.44 -43.70 14.12
N SER A 502 29.87 -42.67 13.51
CA SER A 502 30.35 -42.10 12.24
C SER A 502 31.59 -41.23 12.45
N GLU A 503 32.67 -41.50 11.68
CA GLU A 503 33.89 -40.67 11.66
C GLU A 503 33.74 -39.40 10.83
N ASN A 504 32.75 -39.38 9.89
CA ASN A 504 32.56 -38.30 8.92
C ASN A 504 31.48 -37.28 9.35
N CYS A 505 30.72 -37.58 10.42
CA CYS A 505 29.64 -36.75 10.89
C CYS A 505 29.93 -36.22 12.29
N TYR A 506 29.57 -34.94 12.50
CA TYR A 506 29.67 -34.32 13.83
C TYR A 506 28.33 -33.63 14.19
N LYS A 507 28.11 -33.46 15.48
CA LYS A 507 26.90 -32.88 16.03
C LYS A 507 26.68 -31.46 15.46
N GLY A 508 25.46 -31.17 14.98
CA GLY A 508 25.11 -29.89 14.39
C GLY A 508 25.42 -29.75 12.90
N GLN A 509 26.02 -30.76 12.27
CA GLN A 509 26.31 -30.74 10.84
C GLN A 509 25.02 -30.85 10.01
N ILE A 510 24.94 -30.05 8.96
CA ILE A 510 23.84 -30.09 8.00
C ILE A 510 24.19 -31.02 6.84
N LEU A 511 23.41 -32.07 6.68
CA LEU A 511 23.61 -33.08 5.64
C LEU A 511 22.45 -33.14 4.67
N SER A 512 22.74 -33.43 3.40
CA SER A 512 21.71 -33.81 2.45
C SER A 512 21.18 -35.22 2.75
N VAL A 513 19.92 -35.46 2.44
CA VAL A 513 19.29 -36.77 2.62
C VAL A 513 20.07 -37.90 1.93
N ARG A 514 20.70 -37.62 0.78
CA ARG A 514 21.53 -38.58 0.04
C ARG A 514 22.77 -38.95 0.82
N LYS A 515 23.55 -37.95 1.29
CA LYS A 515 24.75 -38.19 2.09
C LYS A 515 24.46 -38.97 3.39
N LEU A 516 23.36 -38.60 4.06
CA LEU A 516 22.90 -39.30 5.26
C LEU A 516 22.58 -40.78 4.98
N ARG A 517 21.90 -41.06 3.86
CA ARG A 517 21.57 -42.43 3.46
C ARG A 517 22.82 -43.25 3.15
N ASP A 518 23.81 -42.65 2.47
CA ASP A 518 25.05 -43.31 2.11
C ASP A 518 25.86 -43.64 3.39
N GLU A 519 25.98 -42.69 4.34
CA GLU A 519 26.65 -42.89 5.63
C GLU A 519 25.95 -43.95 6.47
N ASN A 520 24.63 -43.86 6.63
CA ASN A 520 23.88 -44.85 7.39
C ASN A 520 23.93 -46.24 6.75
N SER A 521 24.00 -46.35 5.43
CA SER A 521 24.18 -47.60 4.72
C SER A 521 25.57 -48.18 4.97
N SER A 522 26.62 -47.33 5.03
CA SER A 522 27.99 -47.71 5.38
C SER A 522 28.08 -48.22 6.82
N LEU A 523 27.51 -47.48 7.78
CA LEU A 523 27.47 -47.86 9.19
C LEU A 523 26.69 -49.14 9.42
N LYS A 524 25.56 -49.32 8.75
CA LYS A 524 24.75 -50.55 8.82
C LYS A 524 25.50 -51.79 8.32
N ARG A 525 26.35 -51.66 7.28
CA ARG A 525 27.21 -52.76 6.80
C ARG A 525 28.29 -53.16 7.77
N ARG A 526 28.69 -52.25 8.69
CA ARG A 526 29.71 -52.44 9.72
C ARG A 526 29.12 -52.76 11.09
N ASP A 527 27.77 -52.91 11.20
CA ASP A 527 27.02 -53.11 12.45
C ASP A 527 27.29 -52.04 13.53
N LEU A 528 27.52 -50.80 13.08
CA LEU A 528 27.76 -49.63 13.93
C LEU A 528 26.47 -48.84 14.17
N LYS A 529 26.47 -47.96 15.21
CA LYS A 529 25.35 -47.09 15.53
C LYS A 529 25.09 -46.09 14.40
N LEU A 530 23.83 -45.97 14.01
CA LEU A 530 23.40 -45.06 12.96
C LEU A 530 23.37 -43.61 13.44
N VAL A 531 23.56 -42.69 12.50
CA VAL A 531 23.46 -41.25 12.73
C VAL A 531 22.01 -40.88 12.95
N GLN A 532 21.70 -40.23 14.09
CA GLN A 532 20.37 -39.64 14.37
C GLN A 532 20.32 -38.20 13.89
N VAL A 533 19.20 -37.83 13.26
CA VAL A 533 19.03 -36.52 12.65
C VAL A 533 17.65 -35.98 12.93
N ARG A 534 17.54 -34.65 12.92
CA ARG A 534 16.27 -33.93 12.84
C ARG A 534 16.18 -33.16 11.51
N ASP A 535 14.99 -32.71 11.15
CA ASP A 535 14.84 -31.80 10.02
C ASP A 535 15.49 -30.46 10.32
N ALA A 536 16.11 -29.85 9.30
CA ALA A 536 16.67 -28.54 9.41
C ALA A 536 15.52 -27.49 9.43
N VAL A 537 15.62 -26.55 10.37
CA VAL A 537 14.65 -25.45 10.53
C VAL A 537 15.13 -24.26 9.73
N GLN A 538 14.26 -23.73 8.90
CA GLN A 538 14.51 -22.50 8.14
C GLN A 538 14.48 -21.27 9.05
N ALA A 539 15.18 -20.21 8.64
CA ALA A 539 15.12 -18.93 9.33
C ALA A 539 13.78 -18.23 9.06
N THR A 540 13.29 -17.51 10.07
CA THR A 540 12.13 -16.60 9.95
C THR A 540 12.61 -15.16 9.98
N ALA A 541 11.93 -14.29 9.24
CA ALA A 541 12.30 -12.87 9.16
C ALA A 541 11.07 -11.99 8.98
N THR A 542 11.16 -10.78 9.51
CA THR A 542 10.18 -9.71 9.33
C THR A 542 10.64 -8.75 8.24
N GLN A 543 9.73 -8.39 7.33
CA GLN A 543 10.00 -7.36 6.32
C GLN A 543 10.14 -6.00 7.01
N ILE A 544 11.14 -5.22 6.63
CA ILE A 544 11.33 -3.86 7.13
C ILE A 544 11.26 -2.84 6.01
N LEU A 545 10.82 -1.65 6.36
CA LEU A 545 10.88 -0.45 5.51
C LEU A 545 12.04 0.41 5.99
N GLN A 546 12.96 0.75 5.08
CA GLN A 546 14.10 1.62 5.36
C GLN A 546 13.98 2.93 4.58
N GLY A 547 14.35 4.06 5.20
CA GLY A 547 14.52 5.31 4.48
C GLY A 547 15.63 5.21 3.43
N ILE A 548 15.55 6.06 2.39
CA ILE A 548 16.52 6.04 1.28
C ILE A 548 17.97 6.26 1.74
N THR A 549 18.20 7.14 2.72
CA THR A 549 19.53 7.38 3.29
C THR A 549 20.10 6.12 3.94
N ARG A 550 19.30 5.44 4.77
CA ARG A 550 19.73 4.20 5.42
C ARG A 550 19.91 3.05 4.42
N ALA A 551 19.04 2.97 3.41
CA ALA A 551 19.16 2.00 2.33
C ALA A 551 20.44 2.22 1.51
N ALA A 552 20.83 3.47 1.23
CA ALA A 552 22.04 3.83 0.52
C ALA A 552 23.31 3.50 1.30
N LEU A 553 23.32 3.71 2.62
CA LEU A 553 24.44 3.33 3.50
C LEU A 553 24.54 1.83 3.74
N GLY A 554 23.41 1.11 3.70
CA GLY A 554 23.33 -0.35 3.89
C GLY A 554 23.54 -1.19 2.64
N THR A 555 24.08 -0.63 1.55
CA THR A 555 24.38 -1.37 0.30
C THR A 555 25.48 -2.41 0.50
N LYS A 556 25.50 -3.46 -0.35
CA LYS A 556 26.58 -4.45 -0.34
C LYS A 556 27.95 -3.84 -0.66
N SER A 557 27.98 -2.83 -1.54
CA SER A 557 29.18 -2.10 -1.90
C SER A 557 29.55 -1.07 -0.84
N PHE A 558 30.66 -1.29 -0.16
CA PHE A 558 31.18 -0.32 0.80
C PHE A 558 31.74 0.94 0.12
N MET A 559 32.25 0.83 -1.12
CA MET A 559 32.74 1.98 -1.90
C MET A 559 31.60 2.95 -2.21
N SER A 560 30.45 2.44 -2.65
CA SER A 560 29.26 3.25 -2.90
C SER A 560 28.75 3.93 -1.63
N ALA A 561 28.69 3.22 -0.52
CA ALA A 561 28.27 3.76 0.77
C ALA A 561 29.23 4.86 1.27
N ALA A 562 30.54 4.61 1.21
CA ALA A 562 31.57 5.55 1.63
C ALA A 562 31.58 6.84 0.80
N SER A 563 31.23 6.76 -0.50
CA SER A 563 31.15 7.93 -1.36
C SER A 563 29.92 8.82 -1.10
N PHE A 564 28.95 8.33 -0.32
CA PHE A 564 27.72 9.05 -0.02
C PHE A 564 27.80 9.83 1.28
N GLN A 565 27.98 9.17 2.41
CA GLN A 565 28.07 9.77 3.76
C GLN A 565 28.90 8.87 4.68
N GLU A 566 29.31 9.41 5.85
CA GLU A 566 30.01 8.67 6.90
C GLU A 566 31.27 7.91 6.40
N THR A 567 32.04 8.50 5.50
CA THR A 567 33.17 7.87 4.79
C THR A 567 34.12 7.11 5.70
N THR A 568 34.59 7.73 6.78
CA THR A 568 35.55 7.13 7.73
C THR A 568 34.96 5.94 8.47
N LYS A 569 33.71 6.03 8.91
CA LYS A 569 33.02 4.96 9.63
C LYS A 569 32.80 3.75 8.73
N VAL A 570 32.32 3.97 7.52
CA VAL A 570 32.06 2.90 6.54
C VAL A 570 33.33 2.19 6.14
N LEU A 571 34.42 2.94 5.87
CA LEU A 571 35.72 2.36 5.53
C LEU A 571 36.33 1.56 6.68
N ASN A 572 36.26 2.07 7.91
CA ASN A 572 36.73 1.35 9.11
C ASN A 572 35.96 0.04 9.30
N GLU A 573 34.64 0.07 9.20
CA GLU A 573 33.81 -1.13 9.33
C GLU A 573 34.10 -2.14 8.23
N ALA A 574 34.27 -1.69 6.99
CA ALA A 574 34.63 -2.56 5.88
C ALA A 574 36.01 -3.21 6.07
N ALA A 575 36.99 -2.45 6.58
CA ALA A 575 38.34 -2.95 6.89
C ALA A 575 38.32 -3.98 8.02
N LEU A 576 37.58 -3.70 9.10
CA LEU A 576 37.44 -4.64 10.23
C LEU A 576 36.79 -5.97 9.83
N ARG A 577 35.81 -5.92 8.94
CA ARG A 577 35.10 -7.10 8.45
C ARG A 577 35.78 -7.78 7.26
N GLY A 578 36.83 -7.21 6.70
CA GLY A 578 37.52 -7.74 5.51
C GLY A 578 36.58 -7.80 4.29
N LYS A 579 35.69 -6.83 4.13
CA LYS A 579 34.72 -6.81 3.00
C LYS A 579 35.43 -6.64 1.67
N SER A 580 34.99 -7.39 0.66
CA SER A 580 35.38 -7.21 -0.75
C SER A 580 34.22 -6.64 -1.53
N ASP A 581 34.51 -5.76 -2.50
CA ASP A 581 33.53 -5.17 -3.40
C ASP A 581 33.62 -5.80 -4.78
N ASN A 582 32.50 -6.30 -5.29
CA ASN A 582 32.44 -6.99 -6.57
C ASN A 582 32.34 -6.02 -7.76
N LEU A 583 32.32 -4.70 -7.53
CA LEU A 583 32.21 -3.65 -8.55
C LEU A 583 31.00 -3.85 -9.48
N GLU A 584 29.85 -4.16 -8.89
CA GLU A 584 28.61 -4.42 -9.63
C GLU A 584 27.79 -3.14 -9.92
N GLY A 585 27.99 -2.10 -9.13
CA GLY A 585 27.28 -0.84 -9.26
C GLY A 585 27.97 0.14 -10.21
N MET A 586 27.33 1.29 -10.43
CA MET A 586 27.87 2.34 -11.29
C MET A 586 28.94 3.17 -10.59
N LYS A 587 28.68 3.59 -9.34
CA LYS A 587 29.59 4.44 -8.55
C LYS A 587 30.97 3.82 -8.37
N GLU A 588 31.01 2.54 -8.00
CA GLU A 588 32.25 1.81 -7.75
C GLU A 588 33.14 1.77 -9.00
N ASN A 589 32.53 1.49 -10.14
CA ASN A 589 33.25 1.44 -11.42
C ASN A 589 33.76 2.83 -11.83
N VAL A 590 32.97 3.88 -11.61
CA VAL A 590 33.42 5.27 -11.87
C VAL A 590 34.59 5.65 -10.98
N ILE A 591 34.56 5.30 -9.69
CA ILE A 591 35.64 5.57 -8.74
C ILE A 591 36.93 4.84 -9.16
N CYS A 592 36.81 3.59 -9.63
CA CYS A 592 37.94 2.80 -10.10
C CYS A 592 38.41 3.15 -11.53
N GLY A 593 37.72 4.03 -12.26
CA GLY A 593 38.03 4.37 -13.65
C GLY A 593 37.65 3.28 -14.66
N HIS A 594 36.77 2.37 -14.29
CA HIS A 594 36.22 1.35 -15.18
C HIS A 594 34.98 1.84 -15.94
N LEU A 595 34.66 1.19 -17.05
CA LEU A 595 33.39 1.41 -17.74
C LEU A 595 32.23 1.05 -16.82
N ILE A 596 31.20 1.87 -16.81
CA ILE A 596 29.99 1.61 -16.03
C ILE A 596 29.29 0.36 -16.57
N PRO A 597 28.68 -0.49 -15.71
CA PRO A 597 27.98 -1.70 -16.13
C PRO A 597 26.57 -1.38 -16.67
N ALA A 598 26.47 -0.39 -17.56
CA ALA A 598 25.25 0.06 -18.21
C ALA A 598 25.52 0.44 -19.66
N GLY A 599 24.51 0.34 -20.52
CA GLY A 599 24.63 0.64 -21.93
C GLY A 599 25.72 -0.19 -22.62
N THR A 600 26.62 0.46 -23.34
CA THR A 600 27.74 -0.19 -24.05
C THR A 600 28.81 -0.78 -23.12
N GLY A 601 28.84 -0.41 -21.84
CA GLY A 601 29.74 -0.96 -20.83
C GLY A 601 29.32 -2.31 -20.25
N LEU A 602 28.20 -2.87 -20.65
CA LEU A 602 27.78 -4.21 -20.25
C LEU A 602 28.80 -5.27 -20.71
N ARG A 603 29.13 -6.21 -19.82
CA ARG A 603 30.08 -7.29 -20.11
C ARG A 603 29.70 -8.13 -21.33
N GLN A 604 28.43 -8.20 -21.68
CA GLN A 604 27.93 -8.87 -22.87
C GLN A 604 28.46 -8.23 -24.16
N TRP A 605 28.49 -6.90 -24.23
CA TRP A 605 28.98 -6.15 -25.38
C TRP A 605 30.49 -6.25 -25.57
N GLN A 606 31.25 -6.42 -24.47
CA GLN A 606 32.71 -6.62 -24.54
C GLN A 606 33.11 -7.93 -25.24
N LYS A 607 32.20 -8.92 -25.26
CA LYS A 607 32.43 -10.21 -25.90
C LYS A 607 31.99 -10.27 -27.36
N ILE A 608 31.37 -9.22 -27.87
CA ILE A 608 30.89 -9.16 -29.25
C ILE A 608 32.07 -8.82 -30.14
N ILE A 609 32.38 -9.70 -31.06
CA ILE A 609 33.34 -9.51 -32.11
C ILE A 609 32.57 -9.14 -33.38
N VAL A 610 32.80 -7.95 -33.89
CA VAL A 610 32.23 -7.50 -35.16
C VAL A 610 33.10 -8.00 -36.29
N GLY A 611 32.56 -8.84 -37.14
CA GLY A 611 33.27 -9.40 -38.29
C GLY A 611 32.31 -9.84 -39.40
N SER A 612 32.83 -10.22 -40.56
CA SER A 612 32.03 -10.84 -41.59
C SER A 612 31.68 -12.29 -41.25
N GLN A 613 30.66 -12.84 -41.88
CA GLN A 613 30.29 -14.24 -41.68
C GLN A 613 31.44 -15.20 -42.02
N GLU A 614 32.23 -14.85 -43.07
CA GLU A 614 33.42 -15.62 -43.46
C GLU A 614 34.53 -15.59 -42.41
N GLU A 615 34.72 -14.48 -41.73
CA GLU A 615 35.68 -14.36 -40.61
C GLU A 615 35.23 -15.17 -39.40
N HIS A 616 33.93 -15.22 -39.10
CA HIS A 616 33.38 -16.03 -38.04
C HIS A 616 33.57 -17.53 -38.32
N GLU A 617 33.30 -17.98 -39.54
CA GLU A 617 33.51 -19.36 -39.96
C GLU A 617 34.99 -19.76 -39.88
N ARG A 618 35.92 -18.87 -40.26
CA ARG A 618 37.36 -19.07 -40.12
C ARG A 618 37.79 -19.17 -38.64
N MET A 619 37.22 -18.32 -37.77
CA MET A 619 37.51 -18.35 -36.35
C MET A 619 36.99 -19.65 -35.68
N GLU A 620 35.77 -20.10 -36.06
CA GLU A 620 35.25 -21.39 -35.58
C GLU A 620 36.08 -22.59 -36.06
N ALA A 621 36.48 -22.57 -37.32
CA ALA A 621 37.38 -23.60 -37.88
C ALA A 621 38.73 -23.64 -37.14
N ASN A 622 39.32 -22.48 -36.85
CA ASN A 622 40.54 -22.37 -36.09
C ASN A 622 40.37 -22.84 -34.61
N LYS A 623 39.23 -22.52 -33.95
CA LYS A 623 38.93 -23.03 -32.60
C LYS A 623 38.80 -24.55 -32.59
N LYS A 624 38.11 -25.12 -33.57
CA LYS A 624 38.01 -26.59 -33.70
C LYS A 624 39.38 -27.23 -33.87
N ASN A 625 40.22 -26.67 -34.75
CA ASN A 625 41.59 -27.17 -34.97
C ASN A 625 42.45 -27.09 -33.70
N VAL A 626 42.37 -26.01 -32.91
CA VAL A 626 43.11 -25.87 -31.64
C VAL A 626 42.61 -26.87 -30.59
N LEU A 627 41.29 -27.10 -30.53
CA LEU A 627 40.73 -28.12 -29.62
C LEU A 627 41.10 -29.54 -30.00
N ASP A 628 41.18 -29.83 -31.30
CA ASP A 628 41.62 -31.14 -31.79
C ASP A 628 43.13 -31.35 -31.57
N PHE A 629 43.97 -30.32 -31.75
CA PHE A 629 45.40 -30.38 -31.37
C PHE A 629 45.59 -30.59 -29.88
N SER A 630 44.85 -29.89 -29.03
CA SER A 630 44.96 -30.07 -27.57
C SER A 630 44.46 -31.43 -27.09
N LYS A 631 43.53 -32.08 -27.78
CA LYS A 631 43.12 -33.46 -27.52
C LYS A 631 44.19 -34.48 -27.95
N GLN A 632 44.82 -34.28 -29.13
CA GLN A 632 45.90 -35.11 -29.59
C GLN A 632 47.14 -35.03 -28.70
N GLU A 633 47.50 -33.83 -28.18
CA GLU A 633 48.58 -33.68 -27.22
C GLU A 633 48.24 -34.34 -25.86
N ALA A 634 46.97 -34.30 -25.44
CA ALA A 634 46.54 -34.95 -24.19
C ALA A 634 46.51 -36.49 -24.33
N GLU A 635 46.22 -37.01 -25.51
CA GLU A 635 46.29 -38.45 -25.79
C GLU A 635 47.75 -38.93 -25.92
N ALA A 636 48.63 -38.14 -26.56
CA ALA A 636 50.06 -38.44 -26.68
C ALA A 636 50.83 -38.35 -25.35
N THR A 637 50.30 -37.68 -24.33
CA THR A 637 50.89 -37.61 -22.98
C THR A 637 50.38 -38.72 -22.06
N GLN A 638 49.41 -39.54 -22.51
CA GLN A 638 48.90 -40.70 -21.77
C GLN A 638 49.43 -42.06 -22.30
N GLU A 639 50.15 -42.07 -23.42
CA GLU A 639 50.98 -43.20 -23.84
C GLU A 639 52.45 -43.01 -23.36
#